data_77ca75e824cf48117614f46e86ef9a78
#
_entry.id   77ca75e824cf48117614f46e86ef9a78
#
_cell.length_a   1.000
_cell.length_b   1.000
_cell.length_c   1.000
_cell.angle_alpha   90.00
_cell.angle_beta   90.00
_cell.angle_gamma   90.00
#
_symmetry.space_group_name_H-M   'P 1'
#
loop_
_entity.id
_entity.type
_entity.pdbx_description
1 polymer ?
#
loop_
_entity_poly.entity_id
_entity_poly.type
_entity_poly.pdbx_seq_one_letter_code
_entity_poly.pdbx_strand_id
1 'polypeptide(L)'
;KSLIPLIYPQLDTLFEYIPQDSLVVTNPPEELEKIAKETEERVIMNFNSSCDERKLCVEPRQLYLQWYQAAEIICERKPLTFKVLDVLKTQDQGQVSPYRFEVTIENNTDLSREIKSSREKEELLRPLVKWLTDKQQAGFATLAVCRTQSQATRLDSLLTPYGLQVTPVKGFCEIDDAKGKICICIGQVSSGFVWPEEYLAVITDDEIFSVRHHRRKSSPAGPRPQLLDFQELKQDDLIVHDDHGIGQYDGLVKLSVGGITNDFLVIAYKGGDKLYLPVDRMGVVQKYMGVDGIVPVLDSLGGKSWERVKARVKKSAEKIAGELLKLYARRNVEQGFAFSQLDSYVKEFEAGFTYEETADQLKAIEDVINDMQKPTPMDRLVCGDVGYGKTEVALRASFLTVNDGKQVAMLVPTTILAEQHYATFCSRFEQYPVNVACLSRFRPPRVQRAIIDDLKTGKIDIVIGTHRLLQKDVAFNDLGLLVLDEEQRFGVKHKEKLKRLKNTVDVLALTATPIPRTLHLSLMGVRDISIISTPPEYRKSIFTYISEFDDALIAEAIRKELRRQGQIFFVHNNIQSIDRIAGKLKGLVPEVRLDVAHGRMAEDELEQVMFFFMNKEIDMLVCTTIIESGLDITSANTIIINRADRFGLAQMYQLRGRVGRADEQAYA
;
A
#
# COMPACT_ATOMS: atom_id res chain seq x y z
N LYS A 1 32.37 -3.54 4.03
CA LYS A 1 32.86 -2.79 2.86
C LYS A 1 33.76 -1.62 3.26
N SER A 2 33.45 -0.88 4.33
CA SER A 2 34.22 0.29 4.80
C SER A 2 35.63 0.00 5.28
N LEU A 3 36.05 -1.26 5.46
CA LEU A 3 37.37 -1.67 5.91
C LEU A 3 38.25 -2.28 4.79
N ILE A 4 37.79 -2.24 3.54
CA ILE A 4 38.53 -2.77 2.39
C ILE A 4 39.95 -2.18 2.26
N PRO A 5 40.18 -0.86 2.47
CA PRO A 5 41.53 -0.28 2.38
C PRO A 5 42.53 -0.83 3.38
N LEU A 6 42.08 -1.44 4.47
CA LEU A 6 42.99 -2.12 5.43
C LEU A 6 43.55 -3.43 4.87
N ILE A 7 42.90 -4.00 3.86
CA ILE A 7 43.31 -5.29 3.25
C ILE A 7 43.96 -5.04 1.89
N TYR A 8 43.46 -4.07 1.13
CA TYR A 8 43.97 -3.72 -0.20
C TYR A 8 44.53 -2.29 -0.18
N PRO A 9 45.83 -2.11 -0.42
CA PRO A 9 46.48 -0.79 -0.31
C PRO A 9 46.11 0.19 -1.44
N GLN A 10 45.55 -0.32 -2.54
CA GLN A 10 45.03 0.47 -3.65
C GLN A 10 43.65 -0.03 -4.03
N LEU A 11 42.73 0.89 -4.27
CA LEU A 11 41.40 0.63 -4.79
C LEU A 11 41.25 1.33 -6.13
N ASP A 12 40.78 0.58 -7.12
CA ASP A 12 40.46 1.11 -8.44
C ASP A 12 39.14 1.88 -8.42
N THR A 13 39.04 2.89 -9.25
CA THR A 13 37.82 3.66 -9.44
C THR A 13 36.99 3.09 -10.60
N LEU A 14 35.70 3.45 -10.67
CA LEU A 14 34.84 3.07 -11.81
C LEU A 14 35.47 3.51 -13.15
N PHE A 15 36.17 4.64 -13.18
CA PHE A 15 36.76 5.21 -14.39
C PHE A 15 37.85 4.33 -15.00
N GLU A 16 38.50 3.49 -14.23
CA GLU A 16 39.56 2.57 -14.70
C GLU A 16 38.98 1.35 -15.41
N TYR A 17 37.71 1.02 -15.13
CA TYR A 17 36.99 -0.07 -15.82
C TYR A 17 36.28 0.38 -17.10
N ILE A 18 36.14 1.69 -17.31
CA ILE A 18 35.46 2.25 -18.49
C ILE A 18 36.53 2.50 -19.59
N PRO A 19 36.39 1.95 -20.82
CA PRO A 19 37.28 2.21 -21.91
C PRO A 19 37.49 3.70 -22.16
N GLN A 20 38.70 4.08 -22.59
CA GLN A 20 39.06 5.50 -22.76
C GLN A 20 38.29 6.21 -23.90
N ASP A 21 37.81 5.45 -24.86
CA ASP A 21 37.00 5.90 -26.01
C ASP A 21 35.49 5.96 -25.71
N SER A 22 35.08 5.65 -24.46
CA SER A 22 33.68 5.70 -24.05
C SER A 22 33.18 7.14 -24.02
N LEU A 23 31.97 7.36 -24.58
CA LEU A 23 31.26 8.62 -24.45
C LEU A 23 30.75 8.85 -23.05
N VAL A 24 31.18 9.90 -22.39
CA VAL A 24 30.66 10.34 -21.11
C VAL A 24 29.56 11.38 -21.33
N VAL A 25 28.39 11.14 -20.76
CA VAL A 25 27.26 12.07 -20.84
C VAL A 25 26.94 12.59 -19.46
N THR A 26 26.83 13.92 -19.31
CA THR A 26 26.48 14.59 -18.04
C THR A 26 25.16 15.35 -18.17
N ASN A 27 24.23 15.17 -17.20
CA ASN A 27 22.91 15.82 -17.25
C ASN A 27 22.30 15.98 -15.85
N PRO A 28 22.01 17.18 -15.38
CA PRO A 28 22.75 18.42 -15.61
C PRO A 28 24.01 18.48 -14.73
N PRO A 29 25.09 19.13 -15.16
CA PRO A 29 26.37 19.12 -14.44
C PRO A 29 26.31 19.81 -13.06
N GLU A 30 25.47 20.82 -12.89
CA GLU A 30 25.32 21.57 -11.63
C GLU A 30 24.70 20.69 -10.52
N GLU A 31 23.77 19.82 -10.87
CA GLU A 31 23.18 18.87 -9.91
C GLU A 31 24.20 17.81 -9.49
N LEU A 32 25.05 17.34 -10.40
CA LEU A 32 26.10 16.38 -10.07
C LEU A 32 27.09 16.95 -9.04
N GLU A 33 27.53 18.19 -9.22
CA GLU A 33 28.42 18.87 -8.28
C GLU A 33 27.77 19.04 -6.91
N LYS A 34 26.49 19.45 -6.89
CA LYS A 34 25.73 19.61 -5.65
C LYS A 34 25.58 18.29 -4.89
N ILE A 35 25.15 17.22 -5.57
CA ILE A 35 24.98 15.89 -4.97
C ILE A 35 26.31 15.32 -4.49
N ALA A 36 27.39 15.54 -5.23
CA ALA A 36 28.73 15.11 -4.85
C ALA A 36 29.18 15.80 -3.53
N LYS A 37 29.02 17.12 -3.42
CA LYS A 37 29.34 17.88 -2.20
C LYS A 37 28.50 17.43 -1.00
N GLU A 38 27.20 17.30 -1.17
CA GLU A 38 26.29 16.79 -0.12
C GLU A 38 26.69 15.37 0.33
N THR A 39 27.19 14.56 -0.61
CA THR A 39 27.65 13.20 -0.31
C THR A 39 28.95 13.21 0.46
N GLU A 40 29.93 14.06 0.07
CA GLU A 40 31.19 14.24 0.79
C GLU A 40 30.94 14.69 2.24
N GLU A 41 30.09 15.70 2.44
CA GLU A 41 29.73 16.19 3.78
C GLU A 41 29.12 15.08 4.65
N ARG A 42 28.20 14.30 4.09
CA ARG A 42 27.56 13.18 4.79
C ARG A 42 28.56 12.07 5.14
N VAL A 43 29.51 11.76 4.26
CA VAL A 43 30.55 10.76 4.50
C VAL A 43 31.48 11.23 5.62
N ILE A 44 31.89 12.52 5.63
CA ILE A 44 32.73 13.10 6.69
C ILE A 44 31.99 13.08 8.04
N MET A 45 30.70 13.44 8.06
CA MET A 45 29.88 13.42 9.26
C MET A 45 29.79 12.00 9.86
N ASN A 46 29.53 11.00 9.00
CA ASN A 46 29.46 9.59 9.43
C ASN A 46 30.82 9.06 9.94
N PHE A 47 31.91 9.49 9.32
CA PHE A 47 33.26 9.14 9.77
C PHE A 47 33.54 9.70 11.16
N ASN A 48 33.27 10.99 11.38
CA ASN A 48 33.48 11.65 12.67
C ASN A 48 32.66 10.96 13.79
N SER A 49 31.38 10.69 13.53
CA SER A 49 30.52 9.95 14.45
C SER A 49 31.04 8.55 14.77
N SER A 50 31.58 7.84 13.77
CA SER A 50 32.19 6.52 13.99
C SER A 50 33.46 6.58 14.81
N CYS A 51 34.26 7.63 14.63
CA CYS A 51 35.47 7.87 15.44
C CYS A 51 35.12 8.19 16.91
N ASP A 52 34.08 9.02 17.14
CA ASP A 52 33.58 9.35 18.47
C ASP A 52 33.09 8.10 19.22
N GLU A 53 32.42 7.18 18.49
CA GLU A 53 31.98 5.89 19.02
C GLU A 53 33.12 4.86 19.17
N ARG A 54 34.37 5.22 18.89
CA ARG A 54 35.55 4.34 18.90
C ARG A 54 35.43 3.10 18.04
N LYS A 55 34.68 3.18 16.93
CA LYS A 55 34.59 2.11 15.93
C LYS A 55 35.82 2.13 15.03
N LEU A 56 36.25 0.94 14.59
CA LEU A 56 37.27 0.84 13.55
C LEU A 56 36.75 1.47 12.25
N CYS A 57 37.40 2.52 11.81
CA CYS A 57 37.02 3.27 10.59
C CYS A 57 38.27 3.65 9.78
N VAL A 58 38.08 3.92 8.52
CA VAL A 58 39.13 4.30 7.58
C VAL A 58 38.81 5.70 7.04
N GLU A 59 39.84 6.50 6.80
CA GLU A 59 39.65 7.86 6.27
C GLU A 59 38.84 7.85 4.97
N PRO A 60 37.85 8.74 4.83
CA PRO A 60 37.00 8.83 3.65
C PRO A 60 37.76 8.89 2.32
N ARG A 61 38.88 9.59 2.30
CA ARG A 61 39.73 9.75 1.10
C ARG A 61 40.34 8.44 0.58
N GLN A 62 40.39 7.39 1.40
CA GLN A 62 40.87 6.07 1.00
C GLN A 62 39.76 5.22 0.35
N LEU A 63 38.50 5.63 0.51
CA LEU A 63 37.33 4.91 0.01
C LEU A 63 36.60 5.62 -1.10
N TYR A 64 36.68 6.94 -1.14
CA TYR A 64 35.91 7.78 -2.04
C TYR A 64 36.82 8.73 -2.80
N LEU A 65 36.60 8.81 -4.10
CA LEU A 65 37.21 9.83 -4.96
C LEU A 65 36.56 11.18 -4.63
N GLN A 66 37.39 12.23 -4.48
CA GLN A 66 36.85 13.59 -4.26
C GLN A 66 36.26 14.14 -5.56
N TRP A 67 35.23 15.00 -5.44
CA TRP A 67 34.54 15.53 -6.62
C TRP A 67 35.48 16.20 -7.62
N TYR A 68 36.43 17.00 -7.17
CA TYR A 68 37.35 17.67 -8.08
C TYR A 68 38.18 16.70 -8.95
N GLN A 69 38.58 15.56 -8.40
CA GLN A 69 39.30 14.50 -9.15
C GLN A 69 38.36 13.80 -10.13
N ALA A 70 37.15 13.50 -9.73
CA ALA A 70 36.15 12.92 -10.62
C ALA A 70 35.81 13.89 -11.77
N ALA A 71 35.64 15.16 -11.49
CA ALA A 71 35.34 16.19 -12.45
C ALA A 71 36.49 16.37 -13.47
N GLU A 72 37.74 16.30 -13.02
CA GLU A 72 38.93 16.36 -13.91
C GLU A 72 38.94 15.17 -14.88
N ILE A 73 38.75 13.95 -14.41
CA ILE A 73 38.68 12.75 -15.25
C ILE A 73 37.53 12.83 -16.25
N ILE A 74 36.36 13.34 -15.82
CA ILE A 74 35.19 13.54 -16.70
C ILE A 74 35.53 14.57 -17.78
N CYS A 75 36.13 15.70 -17.41
CA CYS A 75 36.49 16.76 -18.35
C CYS A 75 37.52 16.31 -19.39
N GLU A 76 38.52 15.50 -19.01
CA GLU A 76 39.52 14.94 -19.91
C GLU A 76 38.91 14.08 -21.03
N ARG A 77 37.77 13.41 -20.74
CA ARG A 77 37.02 12.57 -21.68
C ARG A 77 36.09 13.36 -22.60
N LYS A 78 36.12 14.70 -22.59
CA LYS A 78 35.28 15.59 -23.44
C LYS A 78 33.80 15.20 -23.38
N PRO A 79 33.13 15.34 -22.22
CA PRO A 79 31.78 14.85 -22.03
C PRO A 79 30.75 15.58 -22.91
N LEU A 80 29.74 14.86 -23.37
CA LEU A 80 28.52 15.47 -23.89
C LEU A 80 27.67 15.98 -22.72
N THR A 81 27.48 17.30 -22.65
CA THR A 81 26.79 17.93 -21.52
C THR A 81 25.43 18.46 -21.96
N PHE A 82 24.36 17.99 -21.30
CA PHE A 82 23.03 18.55 -21.49
C PHE A 82 22.77 19.65 -20.45
N LYS A 83 22.32 20.83 -20.91
CA LYS A 83 21.93 21.96 -20.07
C LYS A 83 20.52 22.38 -20.41
N VAL A 84 19.68 22.58 -19.38
CA VAL A 84 18.28 23.04 -19.55
C VAL A 84 18.24 24.57 -19.68
N LEU A 85 19.13 25.28 -18.99
CA LEU A 85 19.27 26.74 -19.01
C LEU A 85 20.75 27.09 -19.04
N ASP A 86 21.15 27.92 -20.01
CA ASP A 86 22.51 28.47 -20.05
C ASP A 86 22.52 29.83 -19.35
N VAL A 87 22.81 29.84 -18.06
CA VAL A 87 23.09 31.08 -17.34
C VAL A 87 24.49 31.51 -17.73
N LEU A 88 24.59 32.42 -18.70
CA LEU A 88 25.85 33.05 -19.07
C LEU A 88 26.49 33.69 -17.85
N LYS A 89 27.47 33.04 -17.24
CA LYS A 89 28.37 33.70 -16.30
C LYS A 89 29.12 34.75 -17.12
N THR A 90 28.95 36.02 -16.76
CA THR A 90 29.46 37.21 -17.43
C THR A 90 31.01 37.27 -17.60
N GLN A 91 31.72 36.18 -17.35
CA GLN A 91 33.19 36.11 -17.49
C GLN A 91 33.69 35.29 -18.67
N ASP A 92 32.84 34.61 -19.42
CA ASP A 92 33.24 33.82 -20.62
C ASP A 92 32.85 34.52 -21.94
N GLN A 93 33.07 35.86 -22.01
CA GLN A 93 33.03 36.54 -23.29
C GLN A 93 34.29 36.21 -24.09
N GLY A 94 34.28 35.10 -24.85
CA GLY A 94 35.36 34.84 -25.81
C GLY A 94 35.55 33.45 -26.38
N GLN A 95 34.97 32.40 -25.82
CA GLN A 95 35.06 31.07 -26.43
C GLN A 95 33.67 30.46 -26.65
N VAL A 96 33.09 30.75 -27.81
CA VAL A 96 31.98 29.94 -28.34
C VAL A 96 32.56 28.57 -28.66
N SER A 97 32.18 27.55 -27.85
CA SER A 97 32.55 26.17 -28.16
C SER A 97 32.02 25.83 -29.54
N PRO A 98 32.85 25.34 -30.50
CA PRO A 98 32.42 25.04 -31.87
C PRO A 98 31.44 23.87 -31.98
N TYR A 99 31.09 23.26 -30.87
CA TYR A 99 30.22 22.06 -30.76
C TYR A 99 28.99 22.29 -29.88
N ARG A 100 28.43 23.51 -29.91
CA ARG A 100 27.15 23.81 -29.24
C ARG A 100 26.00 23.60 -30.21
N PHE A 101 25.03 22.77 -29.79
CA PHE A 101 23.77 22.55 -30.48
C PHE A 101 22.62 23.05 -29.62
N GLU A 102 21.75 23.85 -30.15
CA GLU A 102 20.49 24.24 -29.52
C GLU A 102 19.39 23.34 -30.08
N VAL A 103 18.63 22.71 -29.20
CA VAL A 103 17.52 21.82 -29.56
C VAL A 103 16.25 22.42 -29.00
N THR A 104 15.30 22.74 -29.87
CA THR A 104 13.99 23.26 -29.44
C THR A 104 13.02 22.08 -29.23
N ILE A 105 12.61 21.86 -28.01
CA ILE A 105 11.66 20.78 -27.65
C ILE A 105 10.42 21.40 -27.00
N GLU A 106 9.25 21.08 -27.55
CA GLU A 106 7.95 21.42 -26.98
C GLU A 106 7.44 20.27 -26.10
N ASN A 107 6.81 20.60 -24.98
CA ASN A 107 6.20 19.60 -24.10
C ASN A 107 4.71 19.38 -24.45
N ASN A 108 4.17 18.21 -24.07
CA ASN A 108 2.77 17.85 -24.30
C ASN A 108 1.82 18.30 -23.17
N THR A 109 2.20 19.31 -22.38
CA THR A 109 1.43 19.71 -21.18
C THR A 109 0.03 20.19 -21.52
N ASP A 110 -0.13 20.89 -22.63
CA ASP A 110 -1.44 21.41 -23.06
C ASP A 110 -2.36 20.28 -23.52
N LEU A 111 -1.84 19.32 -24.29
CA LEU A 111 -2.56 18.09 -24.66
C LEU A 111 -3.01 17.32 -23.41
N SER A 112 -2.13 17.15 -22.43
CA SER A 112 -2.45 16.47 -21.18
C SER A 112 -3.54 17.19 -20.37
N ARG A 113 -3.59 18.54 -20.41
CA ARG A 113 -4.69 19.31 -19.80
C ARG A 113 -6.00 19.13 -20.56
N GLU A 114 -5.97 19.17 -21.88
CA GLU A 114 -7.17 18.98 -22.71
C GLU A 114 -7.76 17.59 -22.51
N ILE A 115 -6.95 16.54 -22.50
CA ILE A 115 -7.40 15.18 -22.22
C ILE A 115 -8.01 15.09 -20.82
N LYS A 116 -7.42 15.72 -19.79
CA LYS A 116 -7.98 15.74 -18.44
C LYS A 116 -9.31 16.49 -18.35
N SER A 117 -9.44 17.63 -19.02
CA SER A 117 -10.69 18.40 -19.01
C SER A 117 -11.82 17.75 -19.80
N SER A 118 -11.51 16.91 -20.77
CA SER A 118 -12.50 16.17 -21.58
C SER A 118 -13.02 14.91 -20.90
N ARG A 119 -12.42 14.46 -19.80
CA ARG A 119 -12.92 13.34 -18.98
C ARG A 119 -14.27 13.61 -18.32
N GLU A 120 -14.66 14.86 -18.16
CA GLU A 120 -15.97 15.28 -17.65
C GLU A 120 -17.07 15.29 -18.73
N LYS A 121 -16.73 15.02 -19.98
CA LYS A 121 -17.65 14.99 -21.15
C LYS A 121 -17.42 13.69 -21.90
N GLU A 122 -18.47 13.04 -22.36
CA GLU A 122 -18.52 11.73 -23.05
C GLU A 122 -17.55 11.47 -24.24
N GLU A 123 -16.53 12.32 -24.45
CA GLU A 123 -15.60 12.27 -25.58
C GLU A 123 -14.12 12.23 -25.13
N LEU A 124 -13.77 11.24 -24.35
CA LEU A 124 -12.47 11.11 -23.65
C LEU A 124 -11.23 11.18 -24.57
N LEU A 125 -11.33 10.64 -25.78
CA LEU A 125 -10.18 10.50 -26.70
C LEU A 125 -10.14 11.54 -27.80
N ARG A 126 -11.15 12.37 -27.95
CA ARG A 126 -11.24 13.36 -29.05
C ARG A 126 -10.05 14.34 -29.11
N PRO A 127 -9.55 14.87 -27.98
CA PRO A 127 -8.33 15.73 -28.01
C PRO A 127 -7.10 14.97 -28.52
N LEU A 128 -6.91 13.72 -28.08
CA LEU A 128 -5.80 12.87 -28.54
C LEU A 128 -5.92 12.56 -30.02
N VAL A 129 -7.09 12.15 -30.49
CA VAL A 129 -7.33 11.86 -31.90
C VAL A 129 -7.08 13.08 -32.76
N LYS A 130 -7.55 14.25 -32.35
CA LYS A 130 -7.30 15.52 -33.04
C LYS A 130 -5.80 15.80 -33.11
N TRP A 131 -5.10 15.74 -32.00
CA TRP A 131 -3.66 16.00 -31.92
C TRP A 131 -2.86 15.03 -32.81
N LEU A 132 -3.18 13.73 -32.78
CA LEU A 132 -2.56 12.72 -33.63
C LEU A 132 -2.80 13.01 -35.13
N THR A 133 -4.03 13.39 -35.48
CA THR A 133 -4.39 13.74 -36.86
C THR A 133 -3.67 15.00 -37.33
N ASP A 134 -3.60 16.04 -36.50
CA ASP A 134 -2.92 17.30 -36.81
C ASP A 134 -1.41 17.05 -37.02
N LYS A 135 -0.77 16.25 -36.15
CA LYS A 135 0.64 15.89 -36.30
C LYS A 135 0.90 15.04 -37.55
N GLN A 136 0.01 14.08 -37.84
CA GLN A 136 0.11 13.24 -39.03
C GLN A 136 -0.01 14.10 -40.32
N GLN A 137 -0.96 15.03 -40.37
CA GLN A 137 -1.15 15.94 -41.51
C GLN A 137 0.03 16.90 -41.68
N ALA A 138 0.66 17.30 -40.58
CA ALA A 138 1.88 18.12 -40.58
C ALA A 138 3.15 17.31 -40.96
N GLY A 139 3.04 16.01 -41.21
CA GLY A 139 4.15 15.15 -41.65
C GLY A 139 5.06 14.65 -40.53
N PHE A 140 4.64 14.78 -39.28
CA PHE A 140 5.40 14.27 -38.15
C PHE A 140 5.37 12.74 -38.11
N ALA A 141 6.51 12.14 -37.78
CA ALA A 141 6.53 10.76 -37.26
C ALA A 141 6.06 10.79 -35.81
N THR A 142 4.92 10.18 -35.52
CA THR A 142 4.35 10.18 -34.15
C THR A 142 4.61 8.84 -33.50
N LEU A 143 5.30 8.81 -32.34
CA LEU A 143 5.62 7.63 -31.58
C LEU A 143 4.85 7.59 -30.27
N ALA A 144 3.93 6.65 -30.13
CA ALA A 144 3.29 6.34 -28.87
C ALA A 144 4.11 5.29 -28.11
N VAL A 145 4.66 5.68 -26.96
CA VAL A 145 5.48 4.80 -26.12
C VAL A 145 4.62 4.24 -25.01
N CYS A 146 4.44 2.92 -25.03
CA CYS A 146 3.68 2.17 -24.03
C CYS A 146 4.63 1.28 -23.23
N ARG A 147 4.39 1.15 -21.92
CA ARG A 147 5.25 0.34 -21.05
C ARG A 147 5.08 -1.15 -21.23
N THR A 148 3.86 -1.57 -21.58
CA THR A 148 3.51 -2.98 -21.70
C THR A 148 2.83 -3.27 -23.04
N GLN A 149 2.92 -4.53 -23.46
CA GLN A 149 2.23 -5.01 -24.67
C GLN A 149 0.69 -4.84 -24.54
N SER A 150 0.15 -5.02 -23.35
CA SER A 150 -1.29 -4.86 -23.08
C SER A 150 -1.76 -3.43 -23.32
N GLN A 151 -0.97 -2.43 -22.87
CA GLN A 151 -1.26 -1.01 -23.11
C GLN A 151 -1.16 -0.64 -24.60
N ALA A 152 -0.16 -1.18 -25.28
CA ALA A 152 -0.01 -0.99 -26.73
C ALA A 152 -1.22 -1.52 -27.50
N THR A 153 -1.66 -2.75 -27.20
CA THR A 153 -2.83 -3.35 -27.81
C THR A 153 -4.11 -2.59 -27.48
N ARG A 154 -4.23 -2.09 -26.25
CA ARG A 154 -5.35 -1.27 -25.81
C ARG A 154 -5.42 0.06 -26.55
N LEU A 155 -4.29 0.76 -26.68
CA LEU A 155 -4.22 2.03 -27.42
C LEU A 155 -4.61 1.84 -28.89
N ASP A 156 -4.10 0.80 -29.54
CA ASP A 156 -4.46 0.44 -30.92
C ASP A 156 -5.97 0.19 -31.05
N SER A 157 -6.57 -0.59 -30.15
CA SER A 157 -8.02 -0.86 -30.13
C SER A 157 -8.84 0.40 -29.92
N LEU A 158 -8.34 1.39 -29.16
CA LEU A 158 -9.03 2.65 -28.89
C LEU A 158 -8.93 3.65 -30.06
N LEU A 159 -7.88 3.59 -30.87
CA LEU A 159 -7.66 4.48 -32.02
C LEU A 159 -8.29 3.95 -33.31
N THR A 160 -8.44 2.64 -33.45
CA THR A 160 -9.03 1.97 -34.62
C THR A 160 -10.44 2.51 -34.99
N PRO A 161 -11.39 2.74 -34.06
CA PRO A 161 -12.72 3.27 -34.38
C PRO A 161 -12.69 4.68 -34.98
N TYR A 162 -11.62 5.46 -34.75
CA TYR A 162 -11.43 6.80 -35.30
C TYR A 162 -10.71 6.80 -36.67
N GLY A 163 -10.44 5.62 -37.23
CA GLY A 163 -9.76 5.47 -38.52
C GLY A 163 -8.25 5.70 -38.49
N LEU A 164 -7.64 5.79 -37.31
CA LEU A 164 -6.21 5.92 -37.14
C LEU A 164 -5.54 4.55 -37.15
N GLN A 165 -4.63 4.33 -38.10
CA GLN A 165 -3.83 3.10 -38.18
C GLN A 165 -2.53 3.27 -37.42
N VAL A 166 -2.23 2.33 -36.54
CA VAL A 166 -1.02 2.33 -35.71
C VAL A 166 -0.07 1.24 -36.20
N THR A 167 1.19 1.58 -36.40
CA THR A 167 2.23 0.65 -36.87
C THR A 167 3.13 0.27 -35.68
N PRO A 168 3.24 -1.01 -35.29
CA PRO A 168 4.17 -1.41 -34.25
C PRO A 168 5.62 -1.29 -34.73
N VAL A 169 6.49 -0.70 -33.88
CA VAL A 169 7.92 -0.55 -34.12
C VAL A 169 8.72 -1.03 -32.91
N LYS A 170 9.95 -1.51 -33.12
CA LYS A 170 10.79 -2.02 -32.03
C LYS A 170 11.55 -0.94 -31.27
N GLY A 171 11.64 0.26 -31.81
CA GLY A 171 12.33 1.38 -31.17
C GLY A 171 12.58 2.56 -32.09
N PHE A 172 13.34 3.54 -31.63
CA PHE A 172 13.65 4.77 -32.36
C PHE A 172 14.35 4.56 -33.71
N CYS A 173 15.13 3.50 -33.85
CA CYS A 173 15.87 3.22 -35.10
C CYS A 173 14.98 2.91 -36.32
N GLU A 174 13.70 2.60 -36.11
CA GLU A 174 12.75 2.30 -37.20
C GLU A 174 11.83 3.49 -37.54
N ILE A 175 12.09 4.67 -36.95
CA ILE A 175 11.23 5.86 -37.12
C ILE A 175 11.55 6.66 -38.37
N ASP A 176 12.75 6.59 -38.90
CA ASP A 176 13.17 7.39 -40.07
C ASP A 176 12.27 7.15 -41.30
N ASP A 177 11.72 5.94 -41.45
CA ASP A 177 10.79 5.57 -42.51
C ASP A 177 9.30 5.83 -42.15
N ALA A 178 9.03 6.43 -40.98
CA ALA A 178 7.69 6.56 -40.43
C ALA A 178 7.09 7.98 -40.51
N LYS A 179 7.63 8.85 -41.36
CA LYS A 179 7.10 10.22 -41.55
C LYS A 179 5.61 10.17 -41.96
N GLY A 180 4.79 10.93 -41.23
CA GLY A 180 3.33 10.94 -41.41
C GLY A 180 2.60 9.67 -40.93
N LYS A 181 3.25 8.79 -40.18
CA LYS A 181 2.63 7.59 -39.59
C LYS A 181 2.58 7.71 -38.08
N ILE A 182 1.60 6.99 -37.50
CA ILE A 182 1.51 6.81 -36.03
C ILE A 182 2.12 5.46 -35.72
N CYS A 183 3.18 5.47 -34.93
CA CYS A 183 3.90 4.28 -34.50
C CYS A 183 3.67 4.02 -33.02
N ILE A 184 3.71 2.75 -32.64
CA ILE A 184 3.65 2.33 -31.24
C ILE A 184 4.82 1.44 -30.90
N CYS A 185 5.50 1.73 -29.78
CA CYS A 185 6.57 0.89 -29.30
C CYS A 185 6.42 0.59 -27.82
N ILE A 186 7.05 -0.51 -27.39
CA ILE A 186 7.15 -0.86 -25.97
C ILE A 186 8.47 -0.32 -25.45
N GLY A 187 8.37 0.58 -24.46
CA GLY A 187 9.54 1.21 -23.86
C GLY A 187 9.17 2.09 -22.70
N GLN A 188 10.14 2.83 -22.21
CA GLN A 188 9.95 3.74 -21.09
C GLN A 188 10.63 5.08 -21.38
N VAL A 189 9.83 6.15 -21.42
CA VAL A 189 10.27 7.53 -21.55
C VAL A 189 9.64 8.32 -20.41
N SER A 190 10.40 9.26 -19.84
CA SER A 190 9.94 10.02 -18.66
C SER A 190 8.77 10.96 -18.95
N SER A 191 8.71 11.52 -20.16
CA SER A 191 7.62 12.38 -20.65
C SER A 191 7.67 12.41 -22.18
N GLY A 192 6.53 12.64 -22.82
CA GLY A 192 6.47 12.89 -24.25
C GLY A 192 6.95 14.30 -24.59
N PHE A 193 7.27 14.48 -25.84
CA PHE A 193 7.78 15.75 -26.38
C PHE A 193 7.52 15.87 -27.89
N VAL A 194 7.57 17.08 -28.40
CA VAL A 194 7.57 17.34 -29.83
C VAL A 194 8.90 18.00 -30.20
N TRP A 195 9.57 17.45 -31.21
CA TRP A 195 10.78 18.00 -31.78
C TRP A 195 10.48 18.49 -33.21
N PRO A 196 10.16 19.78 -33.36
CA PRO A 196 9.72 20.33 -34.66
C PRO A 196 10.76 20.22 -35.78
N GLU A 197 12.03 20.40 -35.43
CA GLU A 197 13.14 20.41 -36.41
C GLU A 197 13.33 19.05 -37.09
N GLU A 198 13.05 17.94 -36.33
CA GLU A 198 13.17 16.57 -36.86
C GLU A 198 11.81 15.96 -37.23
N TYR A 199 10.73 16.74 -37.19
CA TYR A 199 9.35 16.26 -37.42
C TYR A 199 9.01 15.02 -36.61
N LEU A 200 9.44 15.00 -35.35
CA LEU A 200 9.20 13.90 -34.40
C LEU A 200 8.27 14.34 -33.28
N ALA A 201 7.24 13.56 -33.04
CA ALA A 201 6.36 13.74 -31.90
C ALA A 201 6.31 12.44 -31.07
N VAL A 202 6.61 12.53 -29.79
CA VAL A 202 6.57 11.39 -28.85
C VAL A 202 5.49 11.64 -27.83
N ILE A 203 4.63 10.67 -27.62
CA ILE A 203 3.60 10.70 -26.59
C ILE A 203 3.73 9.44 -25.73
N THR A 204 3.52 9.58 -24.43
CA THR A 204 3.61 8.46 -23.50
C THR A 204 2.22 7.99 -23.04
N ASP A 205 2.14 6.75 -22.60
CA ASP A 205 0.94 6.20 -21.97
C ASP A 205 0.48 7.03 -20.76
N ASP A 206 1.42 7.60 -19.99
CA ASP A 206 1.11 8.47 -18.85
C ASP A 206 0.39 9.76 -19.24
N GLU A 207 0.73 10.33 -20.41
CA GLU A 207 0.09 11.53 -20.92
C GLU A 207 -1.32 11.25 -21.47
N ILE A 208 -1.51 10.07 -22.02
CA ILE A 208 -2.79 9.61 -22.56
C ILE A 208 -3.76 9.18 -21.44
N PHE A 209 -3.28 8.34 -20.50
CA PHE A 209 -4.10 7.68 -19.49
C PHE A 209 -4.03 8.27 -18.09
N SER A 210 -3.14 9.19 -17.80
CA SER A 210 -2.87 10.07 -16.66
C SER A 210 -1.46 9.94 -16.05
N VAL A 211 -1.01 11.01 -15.42
CA VAL A 211 0.38 11.22 -14.92
C VAL A 211 0.78 10.19 -13.87
N ARG A 212 1.92 9.57 -14.06
CA ARG A 212 2.56 8.65 -13.13
C ARG A 212 4.00 9.09 -12.81
N HIS A 213 4.29 9.29 -11.54
CA HIS A 213 5.66 9.56 -11.10
C HIS A 213 6.41 8.25 -10.82
N HIS A 214 7.51 8.03 -11.53
CA HIS A 214 8.39 6.88 -11.29
C HIS A 214 9.49 7.16 -10.27
N ARG A 215 9.72 6.21 -9.39
CA ARG A 215 10.97 6.03 -8.66
C ARG A 215 11.55 4.62 -8.89
N ARG A 216 12.87 4.56 -9.06
CA ARG A 216 13.67 3.35 -9.31
C ARG A 216 13.37 2.25 -8.31
N LYS A 217 13.18 1.03 -8.82
CA LYS A 217 13.09 -0.21 -8.04
C LYS A 217 14.35 -0.41 -7.19
N SER A 218 14.17 -0.45 -5.88
CA SER A 218 15.06 -1.22 -5.00
C SER A 218 14.52 -2.65 -4.95
N SER A 219 15.35 -3.63 -5.28
CA SER A 219 14.99 -5.05 -5.21
C SER A 219 14.47 -5.41 -3.83
N PRO A 220 13.35 -6.11 -3.70
CA PRO A 220 12.86 -6.53 -2.39
C PRO A 220 13.80 -7.60 -1.84
N ALA A 221 14.46 -7.29 -0.73
CA ALA A 221 15.01 -8.32 0.14
C ALA A 221 13.81 -9.13 0.67
N GLY A 222 13.75 -10.41 0.34
CA GLY A 222 12.73 -11.30 0.82
C GLY A 222 12.63 -11.28 2.36
N PRO A 223 11.44 -11.48 2.94
CA PRO A 223 11.27 -11.49 4.38
C PRO A 223 12.10 -12.62 4.98
N ARG A 224 13.12 -12.26 5.74
CA ARG A 224 13.82 -13.19 6.63
C ARG A 224 12.88 -13.52 7.79
N PRO A 225 12.87 -14.76 8.30
CA PRO A 225 12.15 -15.07 9.52
C PRO A 225 12.70 -14.18 10.64
N GLN A 226 11.82 -13.49 11.33
CA GLN A 226 12.18 -12.71 12.52
C GLN A 226 12.64 -13.69 13.61
N LEU A 227 13.95 -13.90 13.68
CA LEU A 227 14.61 -14.33 14.90
C LEU A 227 14.52 -13.15 15.87
N LEU A 228 14.02 -13.39 17.07
CA LEU A 228 14.06 -12.40 18.16
C LEU A 228 15.47 -11.81 18.25
N ASP A 229 15.57 -10.51 18.02
CA ASP A 229 16.84 -9.82 18.17
C ASP A 229 17.06 -9.59 19.67
N PHE A 230 18.25 -9.90 20.18
CA PHE A 230 18.63 -9.75 21.59
C PHE A 230 18.37 -8.34 22.16
N GLN A 231 18.28 -7.35 21.29
CA GLN A 231 18.07 -5.95 21.67
C GLN A 231 16.61 -5.63 22.06
N GLU A 232 15.66 -6.54 21.85
CA GLU A 232 14.23 -6.28 22.10
C GLU A 232 13.73 -6.80 23.47
N LEU A 233 14.47 -7.66 24.16
CA LEU A 233 14.10 -8.20 25.47
C LEU A 233 14.69 -7.35 26.60
N LYS A 234 13.84 -6.76 27.40
CA LYS A 234 14.21 -6.05 28.64
C LYS A 234 14.03 -6.97 29.83
N GLN A 235 14.88 -6.81 30.86
CA GLN A 235 14.70 -7.50 32.13
C GLN A 235 13.29 -7.24 32.66
N ASP A 236 12.65 -8.26 33.22
CA ASP A 236 11.27 -8.29 33.65
C ASP A 236 10.20 -8.43 32.54
N ASP A 237 10.57 -8.49 31.27
CA ASP A 237 9.62 -8.81 30.20
C ASP A 237 9.01 -10.21 30.38
N LEU A 238 7.72 -10.32 30.12
CA LEU A 238 7.04 -11.60 30.09
C LEU A 238 7.31 -12.30 28.76
N ILE A 239 7.68 -13.57 28.84
CA ILE A 239 7.97 -14.42 27.68
C ILE A 239 7.22 -15.74 27.77
N VAL A 240 6.94 -16.32 26.63
CA VAL A 240 6.27 -17.62 26.52
C VAL A 240 7.26 -18.64 25.97
N HIS A 241 7.52 -19.68 26.74
CA HIS A 241 8.27 -20.84 26.27
C HIS A 241 7.30 -21.90 25.74
N ASP A 242 7.61 -22.48 24.60
CA ASP A 242 6.72 -23.47 23.95
C ASP A 242 6.30 -24.63 24.86
N ASP A 243 7.19 -25.13 25.72
CA ASP A 243 6.91 -26.27 26.59
C ASP A 243 6.60 -25.91 28.05
N HIS A 244 7.06 -24.75 28.50
CA HIS A 244 6.98 -24.38 29.93
C HIS A 244 6.00 -23.24 30.25
N GLY A 245 5.43 -22.60 29.20
CA GLY A 245 4.44 -21.54 29.37
C GLY A 245 5.01 -20.18 29.67
N ILE A 246 4.27 -19.36 30.39
CA ILE A 246 4.58 -17.96 30.65
C ILE A 246 5.58 -17.86 31.80
N GLY A 247 6.74 -17.27 31.50
CA GLY A 247 7.79 -16.93 32.44
C GLY A 247 8.21 -15.47 32.31
N GLN A 248 9.09 -15.00 33.19
CA GLN A 248 9.66 -13.66 33.21
C GLN A 248 11.13 -13.72 32.85
N TYR A 249 11.56 -12.86 31.94
CA TYR A 249 12.96 -12.77 31.55
C TYR A 249 13.79 -12.08 32.62
N ASP A 250 14.78 -12.80 33.19
CA ASP A 250 15.64 -12.33 34.28
C ASP A 250 17.07 -11.96 33.82
N GLY A 251 17.32 -11.93 32.50
CA GLY A 251 18.62 -11.52 31.94
C GLY A 251 19.41 -12.65 31.31
N LEU A 252 20.66 -12.36 30.93
CA LEU A 252 21.62 -13.28 30.36
C LEU A 252 22.72 -13.61 31.40
N VAL A 253 23.08 -14.89 31.49
CA VAL A 253 24.14 -15.36 32.40
C VAL A 253 25.11 -16.25 31.61
N LYS A 254 26.40 -16.06 31.84
CA LYS A 254 27.43 -16.96 31.32
C LYS A 254 27.60 -18.14 32.28
N LEU A 255 27.37 -19.34 31.80
CA LEU A 255 27.56 -20.57 32.56
C LEU A 255 28.54 -21.48 31.84
N SER A 256 29.47 -22.08 32.61
CA SER A 256 30.39 -23.10 32.11
C SER A 256 29.82 -24.47 32.47
N VAL A 257 29.39 -25.21 31.47
CA VAL A 257 28.86 -26.56 31.62
C VAL A 257 29.77 -27.51 30.83
N GLY A 258 30.37 -28.47 31.51
CA GLY A 258 31.26 -29.44 30.85
C GLY A 258 32.54 -28.85 30.23
N GLY A 259 33.04 -27.71 30.76
CA GLY A 259 34.26 -27.04 30.26
C GLY A 259 34.00 -26.07 29.06
N ILE A 260 32.78 -25.95 28.57
CA ILE A 260 32.38 -25.02 27.51
C ILE A 260 31.57 -23.89 28.14
N THR A 261 31.99 -22.64 27.93
CA THR A 261 31.28 -21.45 28.43
C THR A 261 30.34 -20.93 27.37
N ASN A 262 29.05 -20.96 27.67
CA ASN A 262 27.96 -20.48 26.78
C ASN A 262 27.11 -19.42 27.48
N ASP A 263 26.47 -18.56 26.69
CA ASP A 263 25.49 -17.61 27.16
C ASP A 263 24.10 -18.27 27.28
N PHE A 264 23.44 -18.09 28.43
CA PHE A 264 22.12 -18.64 28.73
C PHE A 264 21.14 -17.52 29.05
N LEU A 265 19.94 -17.63 28.50
CA LEU A 265 18.79 -16.79 28.83
C LEU A 265 18.15 -17.36 30.11
N VAL A 266 17.99 -16.52 31.11
CA VAL A 266 17.36 -16.91 32.38
C VAL A 266 15.89 -16.54 32.36
N ILE A 267 15.04 -17.51 32.61
CA ILE A 267 13.58 -17.35 32.66
C ILE A 267 13.11 -17.73 34.05
N ALA A 268 12.52 -16.79 34.78
CA ALA A 268 11.94 -17.03 36.09
C ALA A 268 10.47 -17.47 35.98
N TYR A 269 10.11 -18.48 36.74
CA TYR A 269 8.76 -19.04 36.79
C TYR A 269 8.14 -18.87 38.18
N LYS A 270 6.86 -19.21 38.31
CA LYS A 270 6.13 -19.16 39.60
C LYS A 270 6.83 -20.06 40.63
N GLY A 271 7.08 -19.53 41.85
CA GLY A 271 7.76 -20.26 42.91
C GLY A 271 9.27 -20.00 43.00
N GLY A 272 9.83 -19.20 42.09
CA GLY A 272 11.24 -18.88 42.12
C GLY A 272 12.12 -19.84 41.30
N ASP A 273 11.50 -20.80 40.59
CA ASP A 273 12.21 -21.71 39.69
C ASP A 273 12.76 -20.94 38.48
N LYS A 274 14.00 -21.29 38.07
CA LYS A 274 14.67 -20.66 36.93
C LYS A 274 15.00 -21.69 35.87
N LEU A 275 14.67 -21.36 34.61
CA LEU A 275 15.06 -22.11 33.43
C LEU A 275 16.25 -21.40 32.76
N TYR A 276 17.32 -22.14 32.51
CA TYR A 276 18.49 -21.66 31.76
C TYR A 276 18.41 -22.19 30.31
N LEU A 277 18.08 -21.31 29.39
CA LEU A 277 17.94 -21.66 27.98
C LEU A 277 19.19 -21.20 27.21
N PRO A 278 19.94 -22.09 26.53
CA PRO A 278 21.01 -21.68 25.67
C PRO A 278 20.53 -20.72 24.58
N VAL A 279 21.33 -19.70 24.28
CA VAL A 279 20.98 -18.63 23.31
C VAL A 279 20.72 -19.20 21.90
N ASP A 280 21.39 -20.26 21.50
CA ASP A 280 21.17 -20.98 20.24
C ASP A 280 19.78 -21.61 20.11
N ARG A 281 19.05 -21.78 21.22
CA ARG A 281 17.67 -22.30 21.29
C ARG A 281 16.61 -21.24 21.50
N MET A 282 16.89 -19.97 21.28
CA MET A 282 15.90 -18.89 21.45
C MET A 282 14.64 -19.02 20.58
N GLY A 283 14.67 -19.80 19.52
CA GLY A 283 13.51 -20.01 18.64
C GLY A 283 12.29 -20.65 19.34
N VAL A 284 12.45 -21.20 20.55
CA VAL A 284 11.33 -21.78 21.35
C VAL A 284 10.70 -20.80 22.34
N VAL A 285 11.17 -19.54 22.31
CA VAL A 285 10.68 -18.48 23.19
C VAL A 285 10.14 -17.31 22.38
N GLN A 286 9.01 -16.77 22.80
CA GLN A 286 8.38 -15.60 22.20
C GLN A 286 8.04 -14.58 23.29
N LYS A 287 8.09 -13.28 22.94
CA LYS A 287 7.64 -12.23 23.86
C LYS A 287 6.12 -12.36 24.07
N TYR A 288 5.67 -12.32 25.32
CA TYR A 288 4.25 -12.36 25.62
C TYR A 288 3.57 -11.06 25.16
N MET A 289 2.63 -11.18 24.25
CA MET A 289 1.78 -10.09 23.79
C MET A 289 0.37 -10.31 24.31
N GLY A 290 0.09 -9.82 25.52
CA GLY A 290 -1.23 -9.91 26.16
C GLY A 290 -2.11 -8.69 25.91
N VAL A 291 -3.37 -8.79 26.33
CA VAL A 291 -4.30 -7.66 26.30
C VAL A 291 -3.90 -6.67 27.40
N ASP A 292 -3.77 -5.38 27.06
CA ASP A 292 -3.36 -4.31 27.96
C ASP A 292 -4.20 -4.31 29.27
N GLY A 293 -3.49 -4.31 30.40
CA GLY A 293 -4.06 -4.21 31.76
C GLY A 293 -4.29 -5.55 32.47
N ILE A 294 -4.00 -6.70 31.84
CA ILE A 294 -4.05 -8.01 32.51
C ILE A 294 -2.64 -8.55 32.63
N VAL A 295 -2.10 -8.56 33.86
CA VAL A 295 -0.82 -9.24 34.12
C VAL A 295 -1.11 -10.74 34.22
N PRO A 296 -0.58 -11.58 33.31
CA PRO A 296 -0.80 -13.01 33.38
C PRO A 296 -0.09 -13.59 34.60
N VAL A 297 -0.67 -14.66 35.13
CA VAL A 297 -0.02 -15.41 36.20
C VAL A 297 1.10 -16.24 35.60
N LEU A 298 2.32 -16.16 36.15
CA LEU A 298 3.45 -16.99 35.76
C LEU A 298 3.09 -18.48 35.93
N ASP A 299 3.47 -19.28 34.95
CA ASP A 299 3.35 -20.74 35.03
C ASP A 299 4.42 -21.33 35.98
N SER A 300 4.23 -22.56 36.45
CA SER A 300 5.23 -23.29 37.25
C SER A 300 5.97 -24.30 36.39
N LEU A 301 7.28 -24.40 36.55
CA LEU A 301 8.14 -25.36 35.84
C LEU A 301 7.67 -26.80 36.17
N GLY A 302 7.37 -27.60 35.15
CA GLY A 302 6.84 -28.96 35.32
C GLY A 302 5.36 -29.02 35.70
N GLY A 303 4.64 -27.88 35.77
CA GLY A 303 3.22 -27.83 36.09
C GLY A 303 2.34 -28.25 34.92
N LYS A 304 1.19 -28.90 35.23
CA LYS A 304 0.20 -29.31 34.22
C LYS A 304 -0.71 -28.18 33.72
N SER A 305 -0.51 -26.94 34.18
CA SER A 305 -1.33 -25.77 33.81
C SER A 305 -1.22 -25.47 32.34
N TRP A 306 -0.01 -25.34 31.84
CA TRP A 306 0.30 -25.05 30.46
C TRP A 306 -0.14 -26.16 29.48
N GLU A 307 0.09 -27.41 29.84
CA GLU A 307 -0.40 -28.55 29.06
C GLU A 307 -1.91 -28.56 28.91
N ARG A 308 -2.64 -28.21 29.99
CA ARG A 308 -4.12 -28.11 29.96
C ARG A 308 -4.59 -26.97 29.05
N VAL A 309 -3.88 -25.83 29.04
CA VAL A 309 -4.18 -24.70 28.16
C VAL A 309 -3.92 -25.11 26.72
N LYS A 310 -2.75 -25.71 26.40
CA LYS A 310 -2.42 -26.25 25.06
C LYS A 310 -3.48 -27.26 24.60
N ALA A 311 -3.85 -28.21 25.43
CA ALA A 311 -4.87 -29.25 25.10
C ALA A 311 -6.25 -28.63 24.85
N ARG A 312 -6.64 -27.60 25.60
CA ARG A 312 -7.93 -26.89 25.42
C ARG A 312 -7.93 -26.12 24.09
N VAL A 313 -6.85 -25.39 23.79
CA VAL A 313 -6.71 -24.64 22.53
C VAL A 313 -6.68 -25.60 21.35
N LYS A 314 -5.92 -26.71 21.43
CA LYS A 314 -5.87 -27.74 20.39
C LYS A 314 -7.25 -28.35 20.13
N LYS A 315 -7.99 -28.73 21.17
CA LYS A 315 -9.34 -29.26 21.05
C LYS A 315 -10.34 -28.26 20.46
N SER A 316 -10.20 -26.98 20.81
CA SER A 316 -11.00 -25.91 20.20
C SER A 316 -10.67 -25.72 18.72
N ALA A 317 -9.39 -25.75 18.36
CA ALA A 317 -8.94 -25.68 16.96
C ALA A 317 -9.41 -26.89 16.13
N GLU A 318 -9.32 -28.09 16.68
CA GLU A 318 -9.82 -29.32 16.04
C GLU A 318 -11.34 -29.27 15.81
N LYS A 319 -12.11 -28.73 16.78
CA LYS A 319 -13.56 -28.55 16.62
C LYS A 319 -13.88 -27.56 15.51
N ILE A 320 -13.20 -26.42 15.48
CA ILE A 320 -13.38 -25.40 14.44
C ILE A 320 -12.99 -25.98 13.04
N ALA A 321 -11.86 -26.66 12.96
CA ALA A 321 -11.43 -27.33 11.73
C ALA A 321 -12.45 -28.39 11.25
N GLY A 322 -13.00 -29.18 12.17
CA GLY A 322 -14.04 -30.17 11.85
C GLY A 322 -15.35 -29.54 11.36
N GLU A 323 -15.76 -28.40 11.90
CA GLU A 323 -16.93 -27.64 11.44
C GLU A 323 -16.68 -27.03 10.05
N LEU A 324 -15.48 -26.50 9.80
CA LEU A 324 -15.08 -25.95 8.49
C LEU A 324 -15.03 -27.04 7.42
N LEU A 325 -14.44 -28.20 7.73
CA LEU A 325 -14.42 -29.35 6.82
C LEU A 325 -15.83 -29.84 6.45
N LYS A 326 -16.77 -29.87 7.40
CA LYS A 326 -18.17 -30.23 7.12
C LYS A 326 -18.85 -29.22 6.21
N LEU A 327 -18.59 -27.92 6.39
CA LEU A 327 -19.10 -26.87 5.51
C LEU A 327 -18.54 -27.00 4.10
N TYR A 328 -17.24 -27.23 3.99
CA TYR A 328 -16.55 -27.44 2.72
C TYR A 328 -17.07 -28.67 1.97
N ALA A 329 -17.21 -29.81 2.67
CA ALA A 329 -17.74 -31.03 2.09
C ALA A 329 -19.20 -30.85 1.58
N ARG A 330 -20.02 -30.08 2.28
CA ARG A 330 -21.40 -29.77 1.83
C ARG A 330 -21.36 -28.89 0.57
N ARG A 331 -20.53 -27.87 0.51
CA ARG A 331 -20.44 -26.96 -0.64
C ARG A 331 -20.01 -27.69 -1.93
N ASN A 332 -19.09 -28.63 -1.82
CA ASN A 332 -18.62 -29.41 -2.97
C ASN A 332 -19.71 -30.35 -3.55
N VAL A 333 -20.79 -30.58 -2.83
CA VAL A 333 -21.94 -31.41 -3.25
C VAL A 333 -23.12 -30.55 -3.72
N GLU A 334 -23.25 -29.32 -3.22
CA GLU A 334 -24.33 -28.40 -3.61
C GLU A 334 -24.00 -27.72 -4.94
N GLN A 335 -25.00 -27.62 -5.82
CA GLN A 335 -24.84 -26.87 -7.07
C GLN A 335 -25.07 -25.38 -6.79
N GLY A 336 -24.10 -24.55 -7.14
CA GLY A 336 -24.19 -23.11 -7.19
C GLY A 336 -24.61 -22.58 -8.56
N PHE A 337 -24.59 -21.29 -8.70
CA PHE A 337 -24.79 -20.62 -9.99
C PHE A 337 -23.42 -20.43 -10.66
N ALA A 338 -23.26 -20.91 -11.89
CA ALA A 338 -22.07 -20.64 -12.70
C ALA A 338 -22.29 -19.36 -13.47
N PHE A 339 -21.51 -18.32 -13.16
CA PHE A 339 -21.58 -17.02 -13.82
C PHE A 339 -21.06 -17.11 -15.27
N SER A 340 -21.53 -16.20 -16.11
CA SER A 340 -21.18 -16.13 -17.52
C SER A 340 -19.68 -15.83 -17.75
N GLN A 341 -19.21 -16.11 -18.96
CA GLN A 341 -17.86 -15.69 -19.36
C GLN A 341 -17.82 -14.16 -19.52
N LEU A 342 -16.61 -13.60 -19.37
CA LEU A 342 -16.38 -12.16 -19.49
C LEU A 342 -16.81 -11.64 -20.88
N ASP A 343 -17.89 -10.89 -20.93
CA ASP A 343 -18.38 -10.23 -22.12
C ASP A 343 -17.72 -8.86 -22.35
N SER A 344 -18.18 -8.14 -23.37
CA SER A 344 -17.66 -6.80 -23.70
C SER A 344 -17.93 -5.78 -22.60
N TYR A 345 -19.07 -5.88 -21.88
CA TYR A 345 -19.43 -4.96 -20.80
C TYR A 345 -18.52 -5.12 -19.57
N VAL A 346 -18.19 -6.36 -19.20
CA VAL A 346 -17.25 -6.63 -18.12
C VAL A 346 -15.85 -6.09 -18.45
N LYS A 347 -15.39 -6.27 -19.69
CA LYS A 347 -14.10 -5.71 -20.16
C LYS A 347 -14.09 -4.19 -20.17
N GLU A 348 -15.22 -3.56 -20.53
CA GLU A 348 -15.38 -2.10 -20.47
C GLU A 348 -15.33 -1.61 -19.02
N PHE A 349 -16.02 -2.28 -18.10
CA PHE A 349 -15.93 -1.99 -16.67
C PHE A 349 -14.51 -2.11 -16.13
N GLU A 350 -13.78 -3.16 -16.50
CA GLU A 350 -12.34 -3.31 -16.16
C GLU A 350 -11.50 -2.18 -16.74
N ALA A 351 -11.74 -1.81 -18.00
CA ALA A 351 -11.06 -0.71 -18.67
C ALA A 351 -11.28 0.66 -18.00
N GLY A 352 -12.41 0.85 -17.34
CA GLY A 352 -12.72 2.06 -16.56
C GLY A 352 -11.95 2.19 -15.24
N PHE A 353 -11.11 1.22 -14.84
CA PHE A 353 -10.28 1.36 -13.65
C PHE A 353 -9.14 2.33 -13.90
N THR A 354 -9.04 3.37 -13.06
CA THR A 354 -8.12 4.49 -13.25
C THR A 354 -6.67 4.17 -12.89
N TYR A 355 -6.41 3.04 -12.22
CA TYR A 355 -5.10 2.63 -11.77
C TYR A 355 -4.65 1.37 -12.54
N GLU A 356 -3.35 1.10 -12.52
CA GLU A 356 -2.80 -0.13 -13.07
C GLU A 356 -2.77 -1.21 -11.98
N GLU A 357 -3.28 -2.36 -12.31
CA GLU A 357 -3.29 -3.48 -11.39
C GLU A 357 -1.87 -4.04 -11.22
N THR A 358 -1.53 -4.39 -9.99
CA THR A 358 -0.32 -5.19 -9.74
C THR A 358 -0.53 -6.64 -10.21
N ALA A 359 0.56 -7.35 -10.46
CA ALA A 359 0.47 -8.77 -10.87
C ALA A 359 -0.33 -9.62 -9.86
N ASP A 360 -0.20 -9.32 -8.55
CA ASP A 360 -0.95 -10.03 -7.51
C ASP A 360 -2.45 -9.68 -7.53
N GLN A 361 -2.79 -8.41 -7.83
CA GLN A 361 -4.18 -7.99 -7.98
C GLN A 361 -4.85 -8.67 -9.18
N LEU A 362 -4.17 -8.67 -10.34
CA LEU A 362 -4.67 -9.37 -11.54
C LEU A 362 -4.91 -10.85 -11.26
N LYS A 363 -3.94 -11.51 -10.63
CA LYS A 363 -4.08 -12.91 -10.26
C LYS A 363 -5.26 -13.15 -9.30
N ALA A 364 -5.44 -12.28 -8.30
CA ALA A 364 -6.55 -12.39 -7.36
C ALA A 364 -7.91 -12.19 -8.05
N ILE A 365 -8.00 -11.27 -9.02
CA ILE A 365 -9.19 -11.04 -9.83
C ILE A 365 -9.49 -12.28 -10.71
N GLU A 366 -8.48 -12.79 -11.43
CA GLU A 366 -8.61 -13.99 -12.24
C GLU A 366 -9.04 -15.21 -11.40
N ASP A 367 -8.45 -15.41 -10.24
CA ASP A 367 -8.81 -16.48 -9.31
C ASP A 367 -10.28 -16.40 -8.90
N VAL A 368 -10.78 -15.19 -8.55
CA VAL A 368 -12.19 -14.95 -8.16
C VAL A 368 -13.14 -15.21 -9.33
N ILE A 369 -12.86 -14.65 -10.49
CA ILE A 369 -13.70 -14.82 -11.68
C ILE A 369 -13.75 -16.29 -12.10
N ASN A 370 -12.61 -16.98 -12.12
CA ASN A 370 -12.55 -18.40 -12.46
C ASN A 370 -13.36 -19.26 -11.48
N ASP A 371 -13.38 -18.91 -10.19
CA ASP A 371 -14.21 -19.63 -9.21
C ASP A 371 -15.69 -19.34 -9.40
N MET A 372 -16.09 -18.10 -9.68
CA MET A 372 -17.48 -17.73 -9.94
C MET A 372 -18.06 -18.41 -11.20
N GLN A 373 -17.21 -18.75 -12.16
CA GLN A 373 -17.63 -19.48 -13.39
C GLN A 373 -17.80 -20.99 -13.19
N LYS A 374 -17.44 -21.52 -12.03
CA LYS A 374 -17.64 -22.93 -11.69
C LYS A 374 -19.08 -23.20 -11.21
N PRO A 375 -19.60 -24.41 -11.41
CA PRO A 375 -20.92 -24.78 -10.90
C PRO A 375 -20.96 -25.00 -9.39
N THR A 376 -19.85 -24.84 -8.68
CA THR A 376 -19.74 -24.98 -7.23
C THR A 376 -19.64 -23.60 -6.58
N PRO A 377 -20.39 -23.32 -5.48
CA PRO A 377 -20.36 -21.99 -4.86
C PRO A 377 -18.96 -21.61 -4.39
N MET A 378 -18.49 -20.42 -4.74
CA MET A 378 -17.19 -19.90 -4.34
C MET A 378 -17.12 -19.58 -2.83
N ASP A 379 -16.03 -19.92 -2.14
CA ASP A 379 -15.66 -19.39 -0.81
C ASP A 379 -14.18 -18.99 -0.80
N ARG A 380 -13.90 -17.80 -1.32
CA ARG A 380 -12.55 -17.30 -1.48
C ARG A 380 -12.25 -16.19 -0.48
N LEU A 381 -11.04 -16.23 0.08
CA LEU A 381 -10.50 -15.20 0.95
C LEU A 381 -9.41 -14.43 0.20
N VAL A 382 -9.60 -13.13 0.02
CA VAL A 382 -8.59 -12.23 -0.52
C VAL A 382 -7.88 -11.51 0.63
N CYS A 383 -6.60 -11.80 0.80
CA CYS A 383 -5.74 -11.21 1.81
C CYS A 383 -4.83 -10.16 1.17
N GLY A 384 -4.69 -9.01 1.78
CA GLY A 384 -3.76 -7.98 1.34
C GLY A 384 -3.75 -6.84 2.32
N ASP A 385 -2.66 -6.12 2.44
CA ASP A 385 -2.55 -5.00 3.36
C ASP A 385 -3.56 -3.88 3.01
N VAL A 386 -3.73 -2.93 3.90
CA VAL A 386 -4.65 -1.79 3.69
C VAL A 386 -4.16 -0.96 2.50
N GLY A 387 -5.09 -0.64 1.58
CA GLY A 387 -4.77 0.10 0.37
C GLY A 387 -4.18 -0.74 -0.78
N TYR A 388 -4.17 -2.07 -0.68
CA TYR A 388 -3.70 -2.97 -1.75
C TYR A 388 -4.76 -3.31 -2.79
N GLY A 389 -5.85 -2.54 -2.87
CA GLY A 389 -6.85 -2.66 -3.93
C GLY A 389 -7.82 -3.84 -3.80
N LYS A 390 -7.98 -4.44 -2.62
CA LYS A 390 -8.97 -5.51 -2.38
C LYS A 390 -10.39 -5.14 -2.80
N THR A 391 -10.76 -3.87 -2.67
CA THR A 391 -12.09 -3.36 -3.04
C THR A 391 -12.32 -3.47 -4.55
N GLU A 392 -11.29 -3.31 -5.41
CA GLU A 392 -11.43 -3.47 -6.85
C GLU A 392 -11.77 -4.92 -7.22
N VAL A 393 -11.19 -5.90 -6.52
CA VAL A 393 -11.56 -7.32 -6.70
C VAL A 393 -13.05 -7.53 -6.42
N ALA A 394 -13.57 -6.92 -5.33
CA ALA A 394 -14.99 -7.00 -4.99
C ALA A 394 -15.87 -6.27 -6.00
N LEU A 395 -15.44 -5.12 -6.54
CA LEU A 395 -16.16 -4.37 -7.55
C LEU A 395 -16.34 -5.17 -8.84
N ARG A 396 -15.27 -5.83 -9.33
CA ARG A 396 -15.35 -6.65 -10.55
C ARG A 396 -16.22 -7.89 -10.35
N ALA A 397 -16.09 -8.57 -9.21
CA ALA A 397 -16.97 -9.68 -8.86
C ALA A 397 -18.43 -9.24 -8.77
N SER A 398 -18.70 -8.06 -8.19
CA SER A 398 -20.03 -7.49 -8.09
C SER A 398 -20.61 -7.12 -9.46
N PHE A 399 -19.79 -6.55 -10.35
CA PHE A 399 -20.21 -6.22 -11.71
C PHE A 399 -20.62 -7.48 -12.49
N LEU A 400 -19.80 -8.52 -12.46
CA LEU A 400 -20.13 -9.80 -13.12
C LEU A 400 -21.43 -10.38 -12.58
N THR A 401 -21.65 -10.30 -11.26
CA THR A 401 -22.87 -10.78 -10.63
C THR A 401 -24.11 -10.04 -11.10
N VAL A 402 -24.05 -8.70 -11.14
CA VAL A 402 -25.17 -7.86 -11.59
C VAL A 402 -25.41 -8.01 -13.09
N ASN A 403 -24.36 -8.15 -13.89
CA ASN A 403 -24.47 -8.39 -15.33
C ASN A 403 -25.26 -9.67 -15.64
N ASP A 404 -25.18 -10.68 -14.79
CA ASP A 404 -25.95 -11.92 -14.88
C ASP A 404 -27.32 -11.84 -14.17
N GLY A 405 -27.76 -10.65 -13.79
CA GLY A 405 -29.10 -10.38 -13.22
C GLY A 405 -29.26 -10.84 -11.77
N LYS A 406 -28.15 -11.11 -11.05
CA LYS A 406 -28.15 -11.51 -9.63
C LYS A 406 -27.86 -10.32 -8.71
N GLN A 407 -28.32 -10.41 -7.47
CA GLN A 407 -28.08 -9.39 -6.45
C GLN A 407 -26.76 -9.63 -5.70
N VAL A 408 -26.15 -8.53 -5.24
CA VAL A 408 -24.95 -8.52 -4.43
C VAL A 408 -25.24 -7.96 -3.04
N ALA A 409 -24.77 -8.63 -2.00
CA ALA A 409 -24.77 -8.12 -0.63
C ALA A 409 -23.34 -7.92 -0.14
N MET A 410 -22.99 -6.69 0.25
CA MET A 410 -21.70 -6.39 0.87
C MET A 410 -21.88 -6.10 2.35
N LEU A 411 -21.32 -6.96 3.19
CA LEU A 411 -21.39 -6.86 4.64
C LEU A 411 -20.09 -6.30 5.21
N VAL A 412 -20.19 -5.23 5.97
CA VAL A 412 -19.07 -4.52 6.58
C VAL A 412 -19.27 -4.36 8.09
N PRO A 413 -18.18 -4.26 8.89
CA PRO A 413 -18.29 -4.24 10.34
C PRO A 413 -18.85 -2.94 10.93
N THR A 414 -18.66 -1.80 10.28
CA THR A 414 -19.04 -0.48 10.80
C THR A 414 -19.88 0.30 9.81
N THR A 415 -20.70 1.22 10.32
CA THR A 415 -21.54 2.12 9.52
C THR A 415 -20.72 3.04 8.60
N ILE A 416 -19.57 3.47 9.09
CA ILE A 416 -18.67 4.35 8.35
C ILE A 416 -18.07 3.63 7.14
N LEU A 417 -17.62 2.38 7.33
CA LEU A 417 -17.16 1.55 6.20
C LEU A 417 -18.29 1.29 5.19
N ALA A 418 -19.54 1.15 5.65
CA ALA A 418 -20.68 1.00 4.75
C ALA A 418 -20.86 2.25 3.86
N GLU A 419 -20.77 3.44 4.43
CA GLU A 419 -20.86 4.68 3.65
C GLU A 419 -19.66 4.87 2.70
N GLN A 420 -18.45 4.51 3.11
CA GLN A 420 -17.27 4.58 2.25
C GLN A 420 -17.38 3.63 1.05
N HIS A 421 -17.72 2.37 1.29
CA HIS A 421 -17.93 1.42 0.20
C HIS A 421 -19.11 1.84 -0.68
N TYR A 422 -20.18 2.36 -0.10
CA TYR A 422 -21.32 2.89 -0.84
C TYR A 422 -20.89 4.01 -1.79
N ALA A 423 -20.14 5.01 -1.31
CA ALA A 423 -19.64 6.09 -2.16
C ALA A 423 -18.72 5.57 -3.27
N THR A 424 -17.82 4.64 -2.96
CA THR A 424 -16.91 4.02 -3.93
C THR A 424 -17.68 3.24 -5.02
N PHE A 425 -18.67 2.45 -4.61
CA PHE A 425 -19.49 1.69 -5.53
C PHE A 425 -20.35 2.62 -6.39
N CYS A 426 -21.02 3.61 -5.82
CA CYS A 426 -21.79 4.59 -6.60
C CYS A 426 -20.92 5.29 -7.65
N SER A 427 -19.75 5.77 -7.29
CA SER A 427 -18.82 6.41 -8.25
C SER A 427 -18.36 5.46 -9.35
N ARG A 428 -18.11 4.19 -9.02
CA ARG A 428 -17.59 3.20 -9.98
C ARG A 428 -18.68 2.67 -10.92
N PHE A 429 -19.93 2.64 -10.44
CA PHE A 429 -21.09 2.17 -11.20
C PHE A 429 -21.91 3.31 -11.83
N GLU A 430 -21.49 4.57 -11.71
CA GLU A 430 -22.25 5.76 -12.15
C GLU A 430 -22.68 5.70 -13.63
N GLN A 431 -21.86 5.11 -14.48
CA GLN A 431 -22.10 4.99 -15.93
C GLN A 431 -22.94 3.75 -16.32
N TYR A 432 -23.31 2.92 -15.33
CA TYR A 432 -24.02 1.66 -15.58
C TYR A 432 -25.42 1.70 -14.93
N PRO A 433 -26.42 1.04 -15.52
CA PRO A 433 -27.79 0.99 -14.99
C PRO A 433 -27.87 0.06 -13.77
N VAL A 434 -27.07 0.31 -12.73
CA VAL A 434 -26.95 -0.51 -11.52
C VAL A 434 -27.42 0.30 -10.31
N ASN A 435 -28.39 -0.22 -9.59
CA ASN A 435 -28.95 0.41 -8.41
C ASN A 435 -28.20 -0.04 -7.15
N VAL A 436 -27.39 0.86 -6.57
CA VAL A 436 -26.65 0.63 -5.33
C VAL A 436 -27.37 1.27 -4.16
N ALA A 437 -27.55 0.56 -3.06
CA ALA A 437 -28.16 1.07 -1.84
C ALA A 437 -27.29 0.82 -0.60
N CYS A 438 -27.37 1.73 0.40
CA CYS A 438 -26.72 1.56 1.68
C CYS A 438 -27.75 1.35 2.79
N LEU A 439 -27.69 0.18 3.47
CA LEU A 439 -28.55 -0.15 4.59
C LEU A 439 -27.76 -0.02 5.92
N SER A 440 -27.73 1.19 6.46
CA SER A 440 -27.02 1.55 7.67
C SER A 440 -27.90 2.27 8.67
N ARG A 441 -27.42 2.45 9.91
CA ARG A 441 -28.14 3.21 10.94
C ARG A 441 -28.28 4.70 10.61
N PHE A 442 -27.42 5.24 9.77
CA PHE A 442 -27.51 6.63 9.31
C PHE A 442 -28.74 6.90 8.44
N ARG A 443 -29.36 5.86 7.89
CA ARG A 443 -30.59 6.01 7.11
C ARG A 443 -31.82 6.03 8.02
N PRO A 444 -32.75 6.98 7.84
CA PRO A 444 -34.01 7.01 8.57
C PRO A 444 -34.78 5.68 8.45
N PRO A 445 -35.56 5.26 9.47
CA PRO A 445 -36.27 3.99 9.44
C PRO A 445 -37.22 3.83 8.24
N ARG A 446 -37.78 4.93 7.73
CA ARG A 446 -38.63 4.94 6.52
C ARG A 446 -37.83 4.57 5.28
N VAL A 447 -36.63 5.11 5.16
CA VAL A 447 -35.73 4.79 4.01
C VAL A 447 -35.24 3.34 4.10
N GLN A 448 -34.89 2.87 5.31
CA GLN A 448 -34.47 1.47 5.49
C GLN A 448 -35.57 0.50 5.05
N ARG A 449 -36.86 0.77 5.37
CA ARG A 449 -37.99 -0.05 4.94
C ARG A 449 -38.14 -0.06 3.42
N ALA A 450 -38.06 1.11 2.78
CA ALA A 450 -38.09 1.20 1.33
C ALA A 450 -36.97 0.38 0.66
N ILE A 451 -35.75 0.47 1.16
CA ILE A 451 -34.60 -0.33 0.67
C ILE A 451 -34.90 -1.84 0.82
N ILE A 452 -35.45 -2.28 1.94
CA ILE A 452 -35.77 -3.71 2.18
C ILE A 452 -36.86 -4.19 1.22
N ASP A 453 -37.89 -3.40 0.96
CA ASP A 453 -38.95 -3.73 0.00
C ASP A 453 -38.41 -3.77 -1.42
N ASP A 454 -37.56 -2.82 -1.83
CA ASP A 454 -36.94 -2.78 -3.13
C ASP A 454 -35.92 -3.92 -3.35
N LEU A 455 -35.20 -4.36 -2.29
CA LEU A 455 -34.37 -5.57 -2.34
C LEU A 455 -35.19 -6.82 -2.62
N LYS A 456 -36.33 -6.96 -1.94
CA LYS A 456 -37.21 -8.11 -2.10
C LYS A 456 -37.87 -8.15 -3.47
N THR A 457 -38.09 -7.01 -4.12
CA THR A 457 -38.68 -6.92 -5.47
C THR A 457 -37.60 -6.98 -6.56
N GLY A 458 -36.31 -7.01 -6.25
CA GLY A 458 -35.23 -7.06 -7.22
C GLY A 458 -34.92 -5.71 -7.90
N LYS A 459 -35.38 -4.58 -7.35
CA LYS A 459 -35.04 -3.24 -7.87
C LYS A 459 -33.68 -2.74 -7.45
N ILE A 460 -33.11 -3.28 -6.37
CA ILE A 460 -31.77 -2.97 -5.92
C ILE A 460 -30.88 -4.13 -6.29
N ASP A 461 -29.81 -3.84 -7.02
CA ASP A 461 -28.85 -4.82 -7.51
C ASP A 461 -27.74 -5.06 -6.48
N ILE A 462 -27.25 -4.00 -5.84
CA ILE A 462 -26.16 -4.06 -4.86
C ILE A 462 -26.60 -3.39 -3.57
N VAL A 463 -26.54 -4.11 -2.47
CA VAL A 463 -26.75 -3.53 -1.14
C VAL A 463 -25.49 -3.63 -0.27
N ILE A 464 -25.09 -2.53 0.30
CA ILE A 464 -23.97 -2.42 1.22
C ILE A 464 -24.51 -2.10 2.61
N GLY A 465 -24.06 -2.80 3.64
CA GLY A 465 -24.53 -2.51 4.99
C GLY A 465 -23.82 -3.27 6.08
N THR A 466 -24.23 -2.97 7.31
CA THR A 466 -23.69 -3.61 8.51
C THR A 466 -24.50 -4.88 8.87
N HIS A 467 -24.34 -5.36 10.11
CA HIS A 467 -25.11 -6.47 10.65
C HIS A 467 -26.66 -6.33 10.47
N ARG A 468 -27.18 -5.16 10.10
CA ARG A 468 -28.58 -4.90 9.76
C ARG A 468 -29.03 -5.77 8.57
N LEU A 469 -28.13 -6.03 7.60
CA LEU A 469 -28.40 -6.94 6.45
C LEU A 469 -28.70 -8.38 6.89
N LEU A 470 -28.26 -8.77 8.07
CA LEU A 470 -28.49 -10.12 8.61
C LEU A 470 -29.79 -10.23 9.43
N GLN A 471 -30.64 -9.21 9.54
CA GLN A 471 -31.87 -9.29 10.28
C GLN A 471 -32.94 -10.08 9.50
N LYS A 472 -33.94 -10.61 10.22
CA LYS A 472 -34.92 -11.55 9.67
C LYS A 472 -35.85 -10.93 8.63
N ASP A 473 -36.03 -9.62 8.66
CA ASP A 473 -36.90 -8.84 7.76
C ASP A 473 -36.23 -8.53 6.41
N VAL A 474 -34.92 -8.73 6.29
CA VAL A 474 -34.19 -8.56 5.04
C VAL A 474 -34.27 -9.85 4.24
N ALA A 475 -34.88 -9.77 3.06
CA ALA A 475 -34.96 -10.84 2.09
C ALA A 475 -34.47 -10.34 0.73
N PHE A 476 -33.75 -11.18 0.04
CA PHE A 476 -33.26 -10.93 -1.33
C PHE A 476 -34.18 -11.61 -2.35
N ASN A 477 -34.32 -11.03 -3.53
CA ASN A 477 -35.01 -11.68 -4.62
C ASN A 477 -34.17 -12.84 -5.19
N ASP A 478 -32.93 -12.55 -5.55
CA ASP A 478 -31.99 -13.53 -6.11
C ASP A 478 -30.52 -13.16 -5.79
N LEU A 479 -30.07 -13.54 -4.61
CA LEU A 479 -28.72 -13.25 -4.15
C LEU A 479 -27.70 -14.19 -4.79
N GLY A 480 -26.77 -13.64 -5.60
CA GLY A 480 -25.68 -14.37 -6.26
C GLY A 480 -24.33 -14.26 -5.54
N LEU A 481 -24.01 -13.09 -4.99
CA LEU A 481 -22.71 -12.85 -4.35
C LEU A 481 -22.86 -12.21 -2.96
N LEU A 482 -22.12 -12.74 -2.00
CA LEU A 482 -21.95 -12.16 -0.67
C LEU A 482 -20.48 -11.73 -0.47
N VAL A 483 -20.24 -10.43 -0.40
CA VAL A 483 -18.94 -9.86 -0.07
C VAL A 483 -18.86 -9.58 1.43
N LEU A 484 -17.82 -10.08 2.09
CA LEU A 484 -17.56 -9.89 3.52
C LEU A 484 -16.27 -9.09 3.71
N ASP A 485 -16.35 -7.88 4.24
CA ASP A 485 -15.14 -7.14 4.61
C ASP A 485 -14.85 -7.32 6.09
N GLU A 486 -13.58 -7.64 6.43
CA GLU A 486 -13.09 -7.88 7.79
C GLU A 486 -13.96 -8.90 8.58
N GLU A 487 -14.21 -10.09 7.99
CA GLU A 487 -15.08 -11.17 8.56
C GLU A 487 -14.76 -11.50 10.03
N GLN A 488 -13.52 -11.34 10.48
CA GLN A 488 -13.09 -11.63 11.85
C GLN A 488 -13.77 -10.75 12.91
N ARG A 489 -14.27 -9.57 12.53
CA ARG A 489 -14.93 -8.62 13.43
C ARG A 489 -16.40 -8.94 13.71
N PHE A 490 -17.01 -9.90 12.99
CA PHE A 490 -18.40 -10.28 13.21
C PHE A 490 -18.57 -11.23 14.39
N GLY A 491 -19.57 -10.95 15.24
CA GLY A 491 -19.90 -11.77 16.40
C GLY A 491 -20.43 -13.17 16.05
N VAL A 492 -20.37 -14.10 17.01
CA VAL A 492 -20.72 -15.53 16.81
C VAL A 492 -22.11 -15.73 16.22
N LYS A 493 -23.13 -14.98 16.69
CA LYS A 493 -24.52 -15.07 16.18
C LYS A 493 -24.65 -14.67 14.70
N HIS A 494 -23.87 -13.68 14.27
CA HIS A 494 -23.84 -13.24 12.89
C HIS A 494 -23.17 -14.29 12.01
N LYS A 495 -22.10 -14.92 12.49
CA LYS A 495 -21.40 -16.01 11.77
C LYS A 495 -22.29 -17.22 11.52
N GLU A 496 -23.23 -17.55 12.42
CA GLU A 496 -24.18 -18.64 12.20
C GLU A 496 -25.18 -18.36 11.07
N LYS A 497 -25.66 -17.11 10.95
CA LYS A 497 -26.52 -16.70 9.84
C LYS A 497 -25.76 -16.68 8.51
N LEU A 498 -24.54 -16.17 8.53
CA LEU A 498 -23.66 -16.21 7.37
C LEU A 498 -23.39 -17.64 6.89
N LYS A 499 -23.25 -18.60 7.82
CA LYS A 499 -23.09 -20.03 7.46
C LYS A 499 -24.24 -20.57 6.60
N ARG A 500 -25.48 -20.10 6.81
CA ARG A 500 -26.64 -20.52 6.01
C ARG A 500 -26.65 -19.92 4.61
N LEU A 501 -26.28 -18.65 4.48
CA LEU A 501 -26.16 -17.98 3.18
C LEU A 501 -24.98 -18.54 2.38
N LYS A 502 -23.92 -18.94 3.07
CA LYS A 502 -22.71 -19.52 2.47
C LYS A 502 -22.92 -20.84 1.72
N ASN A 503 -24.02 -21.54 1.89
CA ASN A 503 -24.22 -22.86 1.28
C ASN A 503 -24.57 -22.80 -0.21
N THR A 504 -25.30 -21.77 -0.67
CA THR A 504 -25.84 -21.68 -2.02
C THR A 504 -25.40 -20.45 -2.80
N VAL A 505 -24.72 -19.50 -2.15
CA VAL A 505 -24.28 -18.22 -2.69
C VAL A 505 -22.77 -18.14 -2.72
N ASP A 506 -22.22 -17.51 -3.73
CA ASP A 506 -20.78 -17.21 -3.82
C ASP A 506 -20.36 -16.26 -2.71
N VAL A 507 -19.24 -16.56 -2.05
CA VAL A 507 -18.73 -15.76 -0.95
C VAL A 507 -17.31 -15.31 -1.23
N LEU A 508 -17.14 -14.00 -1.23
CA LEU A 508 -15.87 -13.32 -1.32
C LEU A 508 -15.57 -12.62 0.00
N ALA A 509 -14.57 -13.08 0.74
CA ALA A 509 -14.14 -12.40 1.96
C ALA A 509 -12.86 -11.59 1.72
N LEU A 510 -12.81 -10.38 2.27
CA LEU A 510 -11.67 -9.47 2.21
C LEU A 510 -11.10 -9.32 3.62
N THR A 511 -9.77 -9.30 3.75
CA THR A 511 -9.11 -9.01 5.04
C THR A 511 -7.80 -8.27 4.85
N ALA A 512 -7.53 -7.32 5.77
CA ALA A 512 -6.26 -6.62 5.84
C ALA A 512 -5.26 -7.29 6.80
N THR A 513 -5.69 -8.30 7.57
CA THR A 513 -4.79 -9.01 8.48
C THR A 513 -3.98 -10.05 7.70
N PRO A 514 -2.63 -10.00 7.73
CA PRO A 514 -1.82 -11.02 7.08
C PRO A 514 -2.03 -12.37 7.78
N ILE A 515 -2.30 -13.40 7.00
CA ILE A 515 -2.39 -14.77 7.53
C ILE A 515 -0.97 -15.30 7.69
N PRO A 516 -0.54 -15.70 8.89
CA PRO A 516 0.76 -16.36 9.06
C PRO A 516 0.89 -17.58 8.14
N ARG A 517 2.08 -17.81 7.56
CA ARG A 517 2.34 -18.92 6.62
C ARG A 517 1.87 -20.27 7.15
N THR A 518 2.05 -20.54 8.43
CA THR A 518 1.57 -21.76 9.10
C THR A 518 0.06 -21.89 9.07
N LEU A 519 -0.67 -20.80 9.27
CA LEU A 519 -2.12 -20.79 9.19
C LEU A 519 -2.62 -20.88 7.75
N HIS A 520 -1.91 -20.26 6.81
CA HIS A 520 -2.17 -20.39 5.37
C HIS A 520 -2.05 -21.84 4.90
N LEU A 521 -0.97 -22.52 5.26
CA LEU A 521 -0.78 -23.94 4.95
C LEU A 521 -1.84 -24.84 5.61
N SER A 522 -2.30 -24.48 6.82
CA SER A 522 -3.36 -25.23 7.54
C SER A 522 -4.76 -25.01 6.93
N LEU A 523 -4.98 -23.89 6.25
CA LEU A 523 -6.24 -23.58 5.58
C LEU A 523 -6.26 -24.01 4.10
N MET A 524 -5.11 -24.34 3.51
CA MET A 524 -5.01 -24.89 2.16
C MET A 524 -5.82 -26.20 2.06
N GLY A 525 -6.85 -26.19 1.23
CA GLY A 525 -7.79 -27.31 1.07
C GLY A 525 -9.07 -27.21 1.92
N VAL A 526 -9.20 -26.15 2.77
CA VAL A 526 -10.44 -25.86 3.50
C VAL A 526 -11.12 -24.59 2.95
N ARG A 527 -10.36 -23.66 2.41
CA ARG A 527 -10.83 -22.41 1.79
C ARG A 527 -9.82 -21.93 0.75
N ASP A 528 -10.32 -21.41 -0.37
CA ASP A 528 -9.48 -20.82 -1.40
C ASP A 528 -8.95 -19.45 -0.95
N ILE A 529 -7.66 -19.20 -1.16
CA ILE A 529 -7.00 -17.98 -0.67
C ILE A 529 -6.18 -17.35 -1.81
N SER A 530 -6.41 -16.05 -2.05
CA SER A 530 -5.56 -15.21 -2.91
C SER A 530 -4.87 -14.15 -2.05
N ILE A 531 -3.56 -13.94 -2.26
CA ILE A 531 -2.75 -13.00 -1.47
C ILE A 531 -2.26 -11.89 -2.40
N ILE A 532 -2.55 -10.65 -2.02
CA ILE A 532 -2.01 -9.45 -2.65
C ILE A 532 -0.90 -8.92 -1.76
N SER A 533 0.36 -9.19 -2.13
CA SER A 533 1.56 -8.81 -1.37
C SER A 533 2.28 -7.59 -1.95
N THR A 534 1.97 -7.22 -3.20
CA THR A 534 2.56 -6.07 -3.87
C THR A 534 1.70 -4.81 -3.67
N PRO A 535 2.26 -3.73 -3.09
CA PRO A 535 1.55 -2.47 -2.99
C PRO A 535 1.34 -1.85 -4.38
N PRO A 536 0.26 -1.07 -4.59
CA PRO A 536 0.09 -0.26 -5.80
C PRO A 536 1.28 0.68 -5.98
N GLU A 537 1.69 0.89 -7.22
CA GLU A 537 2.91 1.67 -7.55
C GLU A 537 2.84 3.15 -7.13
N TYR A 538 1.64 3.67 -6.85
CA TYR A 538 1.39 5.11 -6.60
C TYR A 538 1.54 5.56 -5.16
N ARG A 539 1.74 4.65 -4.23
CA ARG A 539 1.87 5.01 -2.81
C ARG A 539 3.21 5.69 -2.55
N LYS A 540 3.20 7.01 -2.32
CA LYS A 540 4.39 7.74 -1.87
C LYS A 540 4.87 7.18 -0.53
N SER A 541 6.18 7.04 -0.36
CA SER A 541 6.75 6.62 0.92
C SER A 541 6.41 7.64 2.01
N ILE A 542 5.94 7.17 3.16
CA ILE A 542 5.63 8.02 4.30
C ILE A 542 6.94 8.43 4.96
N PHE A 543 7.22 9.74 5.05
CA PHE A 543 8.36 10.23 5.82
C PHE A 543 8.09 10.05 7.30
N THR A 544 8.94 9.25 7.94
CA THR A 544 8.80 8.92 9.36
C THR A 544 9.90 9.61 10.15
N TYR A 545 9.50 10.36 11.17
CA TYR A 545 10.39 11.07 12.10
C TYR A 545 10.22 10.48 13.48
N ILE A 546 11.32 10.36 14.22
CA ILE A 546 11.31 9.94 15.62
C ILE A 546 11.95 11.06 16.42
N SER A 547 11.21 11.61 17.40
CA SER A 547 11.69 12.66 18.28
C SER A 547 11.12 12.50 19.68
N GLU A 548 11.71 13.18 20.66
CA GLU A 548 11.06 13.40 21.94
C GLU A 548 9.80 14.27 21.77
N PHE A 549 8.94 14.26 22.78
CA PHE A 549 7.71 15.07 22.74
C PHE A 549 8.09 16.56 22.79
N ASP A 550 8.01 17.22 21.65
CA ASP A 550 8.33 18.65 21.47
C ASP A 550 7.10 19.42 21.02
N ASP A 551 6.66 20.39 21.85
CA ASP A 551 5.49 21.23 21.60
C ASP A 551 5.65 22.08 20.32
N ALA A 552 6.87 22.57 20.05
CA ALA A 552 7.14 23.40 18.87
C ALA A 552 7.06 22.59 17.58
N LEU A 553 7.65 21.39 17.55
CA LEU A 553 7.63 20.48 16.43
C LEU A 553 6.19 20.02 16.12
N ILE A 554 5.42 19.68 17.15
CA ILE A 554 4.00 19.27 16.99
C ILE A 554 3.18 20.43 16.42
N ALA A 555 3.34 21.65 16.96
CA ALA A 555 2.63 22.82 16.46
C ALA A 555 3.00 23.15 15.01
N GLU A 556 4.26 23.00 14.63
CA GLU A 556 4.72 23.19 13.25
C GLU A 556 4.10 22.16 12.31
N ALA A 557 4.11 20.88 12.69
CA ALA A 557 3.51 19.78 11.92
C ALA A 557 2.00 20.01 11.69
N ILE A 558 1.27 20.42 12.74
CA ILE A 558 -0.15 20.74 12.65
C ILE A 558 -0.38 21.92 11.69
N ARG A 559 0.35 23.03 11.84
CA ARG A 559 0.18 24.21 10.97
C ARG A 559 0.55 23.91 9.52
N LYS A 560 1.57 23.09 9.28
CA LYS A 560 1.96 22.67 7.94
C LYS A 560 0.84 21.90 7.26
N GLU A 561 0.17 21.00 8.00
CA GLU A 561 -0.95 20.23 7.47
C GLU A 561 -2.18 21.11 7.21
N LEU A 562 -2.51 22.01 8.13
CA LEU A 562 -3.63 22.96 7.97
C LEU A 562 -3.46 23.88 6.73
N ARG A 563 -2.23 24.34 6.46
CA ARG A 563 -1.93 25.19 5.28
C ARG A 563 -2.22 24.49 3.96
N ARG A 564 -2.05 23.17 3.90
CA ARG A 564 -2.36 22.37 2.69
C ARG A 564 -3.76 21.73 2.71
N GLN A 565 -4.62 22.16 3.68
CA GLN A 565 -5.98 21.66 3.86
C GLN A 565 -6.09 20.14 4.05
N GLY A 566 -5.04 19.54 4.57
CA GLY A 566 -5.01 18.13 4.96
C GLY A 566 -5.53 17.93 6.38
N GLN A 567 -5.67 16.65 6.77
CA GLN A 567 -6.14 16.25 8.09
C GLN A 567 -5.08 15.46 8.86
N ILE A 568 -5.22 15.45 10.18
CA ILE A 568 -4.20 14.92 11.09
C ILE A 568 -4.82 13.87 12.00
N PHE A 569 -4.14 12.73 12.14
CA PHE A 569 -4.37 11.80 13.25
C PHE A 569 -3.37 12.07 14.36
N PHE A 570 -3.87 12.26 15.58
CA PHE A 570 -3.03 12.28 16.78
C PHE A 570 -3.38 11.08 17.66
N VAL A 571 -2.50 10.08 17.69
CA VAL A 571 -2.75 8.82 18.39
C VAL A 571 -2.21 8.90 19.81
N HIS A 572 -3.08 8.73 20.81
CA HIS A 572 -2.73 8.69 22.23
C HIS A 572 -3.44 7.54 22.95
N ASN A 573 -2.69 6.46 23.26
CA ASN A 573 -3.26 5.23 23.78
C ASN A 573 -3.49 5.26 25.31
N ASN A 574 -4.13 6.34 25.81
CA ASN A 574 -4.55 6.42 27.21
C ASN A 574 -5.81 7.29 27.33
N ILE A 575 -6.96 6.63 27.55
CA ILE A 575 -8.27 7.27 27.64
C ILE A 575 -8.35 8.28 28.81
N GLN A 576 -7.67 8.01 29.94
CA GLN A 576 -7.74 8.90 31.10
C GLN A 576 -7.07 10.27 30.90
N SER A 577 -6.14 10.34 29.96
CA SER A 577 -5.36 11.57 29.69
C SER A 577 -5.62 12.16 28.30
N ILE A 578 -6.49 11.55 27.50
CA ILE A 578 -6.73 11.97 26.11
C ILE A 578 -7.32 13.40 26.04
N ASP A 579 -8.26 13.73 26.89
CA ASP A 579 -8.88 15.06 26.94
C ASP A 579 -7.89 16.15 27.35
N ARG A 580 -6.98 15.83 28.30
CA ARG A 580 -5.91 16.74 28.70
C ARG A 580 -4.94 17.00 27.55
N ILE A 581 -4.59 15.97 26.78
CA ILE A 581 -3.74 16.11 25.59
C ILE A 581 -4.47 16.92 24.52
N ALA A 582 -5.73 16.65 24.25
CA ALA A 582 -6.55 17.42 23.32
C ALA A 582 -6.61 18.89 23.69
N GLY A 583 -6.84 19.21 24.99
CA GLY A 583 -6.79 20.57 25.51
C GLY A 583 -5.42 21.25 25.34
N LYS A 584 -4.32 20.49 25.56
CA LYS A 584 -2.95 20.98 25.32
C LYS A 584 -2.72 21.32 23.84
N LEU A 585 -3.10 20.42 22.93
CA LEU A 585 -2.97 20.63 21.49
C LEU A 585 -3.78 21.83 21.00
N LYS A 586 -4.99 22.00 21.50
CA LYS A 586 -5.83 23.18 21.23
C LYS A 586 -5.19 24.47 21.74
N GLY A 587 -4.48 24.42 22.87
CA GLY A 587 -3.71 25.55 23.39
C GLY A 587 -2.47 25.89 22.54
N LEU A 588 -1.81 24.89 21.95
CA LEU A 588 -0.65 25.08 21.07
C LEU A 588 -1.02 25.65 19.69
N VAL A 589 -2.16 25.22 19.14
CA VAL A 589 -2.67 25.67 17.83
C VAL A 589 -4.17 25.96 17.96
N PRO A 590 -4.55 27.17 18.40
CA PRO A 590 -5.94 27.53 18.65
C PRO A 590 -6.84 27.47 17.40
N GLU A 591 -6.28 27.63 16.22
CA GLU A 591 -6.99 27.58 14.93
C GLU A 591 -7.44 26.17 14.53
N VAL A 592 -6.84 25.09 15.08
CA VAL A 592 -7.19 23.71 14.70
C VAL A 592 -8.58 23.32 15.21
N ARG A 593 -9.42 22.78 14.33
CA ARG A 593 -10.68 22.13 14.69
C ARG A 593 -10.38 20.69 15.05
N LEU A 594 -10.33 20.38 16.34
CA LEU A 594 -10.03 19.04 16.83
C LEU A 594 -11.20 18.43 17.59
N ASP A 595 -11.30 17.10 17.53
CA ASP A 595 -12.21 16.32 18.36
C ASP A 595 -11.54 15.04 18.84
N VAL A 596 -12.17 14.38 19.83
CA VAL A 596 -11.62 13.20 20.50
C VAL A 596 -12.42 11.96 20.14
N ALA A 597 -11.72 10.83 19.88
CA ALA A 597 -12.34 9.55 19.58
C ALA A 597 -11.67 8.39 20.36
N HIS A 598 -12.44 7.67 21.17
CA HIS A 598 -11.92 6.53 21.94
C HIS A 598 -12.98 5.44 22.17
N GLY A 599 -12.54 4.21 22.47
CA GLY A 599 -13.39 3.03 22.56
C GLY A 599 -14.36 2.96 23.75
N ARG A 600 -14.37 3.97 24.67
CA ARG A 600 -15.35 4.08 25.76
C ARG A 600 -16.48 5.07 25.47
N MET A 601 -16.41 5.81 24.35
CA MET A 601 -17.51 6.64 23.90
C MET A 601 -18.72 5.79 23.53
N ALA A 602 -19.91 6.40 23.62
CA ALA A 602 -21.09 5.77 23.03
C ALA A 602 -20.89 5.56 21.52
N GLU A 603 -21.36 4.45 21.01
CA GLU A 603 -21.14 4.06 19.61
C GLU A 603 -21.65 5.13 18.63
N ASP A 604 -22.80 5.74 18.96
CA ASP A 604 -23.40 6.80 18.15
C ASP A 604 -22.57 8.12 18.18
N GLU A 605 -21.99 8.47 19.33
CA GLU A 605 -21.12 9.63 19.48
C GLU A 605 -19.81 9.46 18.72
N LEU A 606 -19.21 8.28 18.82
CA LEU A 606 -18.01 7.93 18.08
C LEU A 606 -18.22 8.01 16.57
N GLU A 607 -19.34 7.43 16.09
CA GLU A 607 -19.70 7.48 14.67
C GLU A 607 -19.91 8.91 14.19
N GLN A 608 -20.50 9.78 15.00
CA GLN A 608 -20.73 11.18 14.66
C GLN A 608 -19.41 11.96 14.53
N VAL A 609 -18.48 11.80 15.48
CA VAL A 609 -17.14 12.42 15.40
C VAL A 609 -16.39 11.95 14.15
N MET A 610 -16.44 10.65 13.86
CA MET A 610 -15.80 10.12 12.67
C MET A 610 -16.43 10.63 11.37
N PHE A 611 -17.74 10.81 11.35
CA PHE A 611 -18.46 11.39 10.20
C PHE A 611 -18.02 12.84 9.96
N PHE A 612 -17.93 13.66 11.00
CA PHE A 612 -17.44 15.06 10.91
C PHE A 612 -15.99 15.10 10.43
N PHE A 613 -15.15 14.16 10.87
CA PHE A 613 -13.78 14.08 10.42
C PHE A 613 -13.69 13.72 8.93
N MET A 614 -14.48 12.75 8.46
CA MET A 614 -14.53 12.38 7.04
C MET A 614 -15.01 13.55 6.14
N ASN A 615 -15.98 14.35 6.61
CA ASN A 615 -16.51 15.50 5.88
C ASN A 615 -15.62 16.75 5.97
N LYS A 616 -14.40 16.64 6.56
CA LYS A 616 -13.47 17.75 6.77
C LYS A 616 -14.01 18.89 7.66
N GLU A 617 -14.99 18.60 8.50
CA GLU A 617 -15.49 19.55 9.51
C GLU A 617 -14.53 19.61 10.71
N ILE A 618 -13.70 18.57 10.90
CA ILE A 618 -12.64 18.45 11.90
C ILE A 618 -11.30 18.28 11.16
N ASP A 619 -10.29 19.06 11.56
CA ASP A 619 -8.94 19.02 10.97
C ASP A 619 -8.04 18.00 11.64
N MET A 620 -8.23 17.76 12.94
CA MET A 620 -7.41 16.84 13.71
C MET A 620 -8.26 15.92 14.59
N LEU A 621 -8.05 14.62 14.48
CA LEU A 621 -8.67 13.62 15.33
C LEU A 621 -7.67 13.12 16.38
N VAL A 622 -7.96 13.40 17.65
CA VAL A 622 -7.19 12.88 18.80
C VAL A 622 -7.82 11.55 19.22
N CYS A 623 -7.11 10.44 19.08
CA CYS A 623 -7.75 9.13 19.20
C CYS A 623 -6.84 8.05 19.81
N THR A 624 -7.47 6.99 20.31
CA THR A 624 -6.76 5.76 20.67
C THR A 624 -6.55 4.89 19.42
N THR A 625 -6.16 3.63 19.58
CA THR A 625 -5.98 2.64 18.47
C THR A 625 -7.25 2.32 17.68
N ILE A 626 -8.35 3.03 17.93
CA ILE A 626 -9.64 2.82 17.25
C ILE A 626 -9.55 3.01 15.72
N ILE A 627 -8.54 3.74 15.25
CA ILE A 627 -8.26 3.95 13.82
C ILE A 627 -7.81 2.66 13.12
N GLU A 628 -7.43 1.61 13.84
CA GLU A 628 -7.06 0.31 13.26
C GLU A 628 -8.20 -0.33 12.44
N SER A 629 -9.42 0.23 12.49
CA SER A 629 -10.64 -0.33 11.89
C SER A 629 -10.85 -0.04 10.41
N GLY A 630 -9.83 -0.19 9.55
CA GLY A 630 -10.04 -0.26 8.08
C GLY A 630 -10.44 1.03 7.36
N LEU A 631 -10.61 2.16 8.07
CA LEU A 631 -11.04 3.44 7.51
C LEU A 631 -10.04 3.99 6.50
N ASP A 632 -10.55 4.44 5.36
CA ASP A 632 -9.80 5.12 4.31
C ASP A 632 -10.13 6.61 4.32
N ILE A 633 -9.21 7.42 4.83
CA ILE A 633 -9.36 8.87 4.85
C ILE A 633 -8.23 9.47 4.00
N THR A 634 -8.54 9.75 2.75
CA THR A 634 -7.56 10.23 1.76
C THR A 634 -6.97 11.59 2.10
N SER A 635 -7.70 12.42 2.86
CA SER A 635 -7.26 13.73 3.32
C SER A 635 -6.33 13.70 4.55
N ALA A 636 -6.21 12.55 5.24
CA ALA A 636 -5.33 12.42 6.39
C ALA A 636 -3.90 12.08 5.93
N ASN A 637 -3.04 13.09 5.87
CA ASN A 637 -1.67 12.96 5.38
C ASN A 637 -0.62 13.02 6.49
N THR A 638 -1.00 13.38 7.71
CA THR A 638 -0.10 13.41 8.86
C THR A 638 -0.64 12.56 10.01
N ILE A 639 0.21 11.70 10.57
CA ILE A 639 -0.08 10.96 11.79
C ILE A 639 0.99 11.25 12.84
N ILE A 640 0.58 11.61 14.05
CA ILE A 640 1.45 11.84 15.20
C ILE A 640 1.15 10.77 16.24
N ILE A 641 2.11 9.92 16.56
CA ILE A 641 1.95 8.81 17.52
C ILE A 641 2.65 9.20 18.83
N ASN A 642 1.86 9.57 19.83
CA ASN A 642 2.37 9.92 21.15
C ASN A 642 2.71 8.67 21.96
N ARG A 643 3.92 8.63 22.54
CA ARG A 643 4.42 7.47 23.27
C ARG A 643 4.49 6.20 22.40
N ALA A 644 5.18 6.33 21.26
CA ALA A 644 5.39 5.21 20.33
C ALA A 644 6.04 3.98 21.00
N ASP A 645 6.78 4.18 22.09
CA ASP A 645 7.36 3.13 22.95
C ASP A 645 6.33 2.14 23.53
N ARG A 646 5.05 2.52 23.57
CA ARG A 646 3.95 1.69 24.09
C ARG A 646 3.23 0.85 23.03
N PHE A 647 3.60 0.99 21.78
CA PHE A 647 3.00 0.25 20.67
C PHE A 647 3.94 -0.84 20.16
N GLY A 648 3.38 -1.99 19.82
CA GLY A 648 4.11 -3.02 19.09
C GLY A 648 4.44 -2.57 17.66
N LEU A 649 5.52 -3.09 17.10
CA LEU A 649 5.99 -2.73 15.76
C LEU A 649 4.89 -2.93 14.69
N ALA A 650 4.15 -4.03 14.75
CA ALA A 650 3.03 -4.31 13.84
C ALA A 650 1.92 -3.25 13.94
N GLN A 651 1.58 -2.80 15.16
CA GLN A 651 0.60 -1.74 15.39
C GLN A 651 1.09 -0.40 14.82
N MET A 652 2.36 -0.05 15.02
CA MET A 652 2.94 1.17 14.44
C MET A 652 2.90 1.14 12.93
N TYR A 653 3.18 -0.01 12.29
CA TYR A 653 3.05 -0.17 10.85
C TYR A 653 1.60 0.00 10.38
N GLN A 654 0.62 -0.56 11.10
CA GLN A 654 -0.80 -0.40 10.78
C GLN A 654 -1.26 1.05 10.94
N LEU A 655 -0.87 1.73 12.02
CA LEU A 655 -1.17 3.15 12.25
C LEU A 655 -0.52 4.03 11.16
N ARG A 656 0.75 3.82 10.86
CA ARG A 656 1.43 4.52 9.77
C ARG A 656 0.73 4.30 8.43
N GLY A 657 0.21 3.09 8.19
CA GLY A 657 -0.55 2.75 7.00
C GLY A 657 -1.90 3.48 6.85
N ARG A 658 -2.33 4.25 7.86
CA ARG A 658 -3.58 5.05 7.80
C ARG A 658 -3.42 6.37 7.08
N VAL A 659 -2.22 6.84 6.86
CA VAL A 659 -1.90 8.05 6.10
C VAL A 659 -1.19 7.75 4.79
N GLY A 660 -1.12 8.72 3.87
CA GLY A 660 -0.43 8.58 2.59
C GLY A 660 -1.21 7.77 1.57
N ARG A 661 -2.49 8.05 1.43
CA ARG A 661 -3.40 7.42 0.47
C ARG A 661 -3.79 8.33 -0.69
N ALA A 662 -3.40 9.61 -0.62
CA ALA A 662 -3.52 10.58 -1.69
C ALA A 662 -2.17 10.80 -2.39
N ASP A 663 -2.18 11.59 -3.46
CA ASP A 663 -0.98 11.99 -4.20
C ASP A 663 -0.07 12.95 -3.41
N GLU A 664 -0.48 13.35 -2.21
CA GLU A 664 0.28 14.22 -1.35
C GLU A 664 1.30 13.48 -0.49
N GLN A 665 2.38 14.15 -0.12
CA GLN A 665 3.41 13.59 0.75
C GLN A 665 2.87 13.41 2.17
N ALA A 666 2.94 12.18 2.70
CA ALA A 666 2.52 11.88 4.06
C ALA A 666 3.68 11.86 5.05
N TYR A 667 3.34 12.14 6.32
CA TYR A 667 4.26 12.24 7.43
C TYR A 667 3.76 11.40 8.63
N ALA A 668 4.72 10.79 9.32
CA ALA A 668 4.46 10.02 10.54
C ALA A 668 5.48 10.35 11.62
#